data_235852f247c28914788a36b68e99d043
#
_entry.id   235852f247c28914788a36b68e99d043
#
_cell.length_a   1.000
_cell.length_b   1.000
_cell.length_c   1.000
_cell.angle_alpha   90.00
_cell.angle_beta   90.00
_cell.angle_gamma   90.00
#
_symmetry.space_group_name_H-M   'P 1'
#
loop_
_entity.id
_entity.type
_entity.pdbx_description
1 polymer ?
#
loop_
_entity_poly.entity_id
_entity_poly.type
_entity_poly.pdbx_seq_one_letter_code
_entity_poly.pdbx_strand_id
1 'polypeptide(L)'
;MQIELIVLLIIFVIFIIFFMFIEPIVFKHKVKSDNEYGSARFSTFNEIKKNFNKEEISNINEVGFPIWYSKDNKFVWFDKETPHYVYLGSTGSGKSVTCVIPTCSFIATAKKKRSVFITDPKGEIYHTTSSMFKNNGYEIYTIDFRNPQLSNKINLLEPIIREYEEYMKYDDIATNNESDINYLNGCIETLQDEIEMLTDDEIINDKMRELEEKRSELPSLESSLLNNRNNAMMHFSETNRLITSLSTIIMKEKNTTDPFWNNSAKNLLEGLIGLFLEDYRKGRITREKITLTSIKKFQNSSMDEDNFELLKNYVDAKPYGVKSKDSLTSIFASAENTYKSITATFGEKMSLFDDVNVANITSSTDFDFDILGKKPTAIYIIVPDEDKTYYSLITIVIGLLYKELVKLANSNEEKRLPVQIDWLLDEFANCPPLDDIEAIVSVSRSRGMRFHFFIQSLSQLDNVYGKEVAQIILDNCGLVYLKTNTQETAEAISKRLGKKTIESNSISQSVSRLDYNGNQSTSLMGRELLTPEEVKQLHFKTIIFPTIGFPIIRNTVLYKKFSCYQKGELERIPISLKDLSYTYYTVEQISKRLKKQKMKSSSDLNSELVDEFYEEMKQSFIGIVDEVKKIINDQDYEIDYPLLNGMMYCNFKVNNLLSGDDEDRIKELINDNYHIEIELFNNCSEINIHKKI
;
A
#
# COMPACT_ATOMS: atom_id res chain seq x y z
N MET A 1 21.34 -14.80 101.20
CA MET A 1 20.08 -14.05 101.02
C MET A 1 20.22 -12.70 100.27
N GLN A 2 21.12 -11.75 100.74
CA GLN A 2 21.31 -10.48 100.04
C GLN A 2 21.97 -10.60 98.62
N ILE A 3 22.92 -11.51 98.48
CA ILE A 3 23.61 -11.74 97.18
C ILE A 3 22.66 -12.42 96.14
N GLU A 4 21.85 -13.35 96.57
CA GLU A 4 20.87 -14.05 95.79
C GLU A 4 19.78 -13.11 95.28
N LEU A 5 19.37 -12.14 96.11
CA LEU A 5 18.37 -11.13 95.75
C LEU A 5 18.93 -10.17 94.68
N ILE A 6 20.21 -9.80 94.78
CA ILE A 6 20.92 -8.96 93.83
C ILE A 6 21.09 -9.69 92.49
N VAL A 7 21.41 -10.98 92.52
CA VAL A 7 21.52 -11.80 91.29
C VAL A 7 20.13 -11.94 90.59
N LEU A 8 19.07 -12.16 91.38
CA LEU A 8 17.70 -12.22 90.83
C LEU A 8 17.24 -10.88 90.22
N LEU A 9 17.65 -9.75 90.85
CA LEU A 9 17.38 -8.41 90.35
C LEU A 9 18.11 -8.14 89.03
N ILE A 10 19.37 -8.55 88.92
CA ILE A 10 20.18 -8.42 87.69
C ILE A 10 19.61 -9.27 86.59
N ILE A 11 19.17 -10.52 86.86
CA ILE A 11 18.54 -11.40 85.92
C ILE A 11 17.20 -10.78 85.42
N PHE A 12 16.43 -10.19 86.32
CA PHE A 12 15.16 -9.54 86.00
C PHE A 12 15.37 -8.27 85.13
N VAL A 13 16.41 -7.47 85.45
CA VAL A 13 16.76 -6.31 84.65
C VAL A 13 17.26 -6.74 83.25
N ILE A 14 18.07 -7.78 83.12
CA ILE A 14 18.49 -8.36 81.85
C ILE A 14 17.27 -8.88 81.06
N PHE A 15 16.32 -9.50 81.71
CA PHE A 15 15.07 -9.99 81.08
C PHE A 15 14.20 -8.84 80.58
N ILE A 16 14.12 -7.74 81.36
CA ILE A 16 13.40 -6.53 80.91
C ILE A 16 14.08 -5.89 79.69
N ILE A 17 15.43 -5.79 79.75
CA ILE A 17 16.22 -5.26 78.61
C ILE A 17 16.07 -6.16 77.39
N PHE A 18 16.06 -7.47 77.54
CA PHE A 18 15.81 -8.43 76.45
C PHE A 18 14.42 -8.24 75.84
N PHE A 19 13.40 -8.15 76.68
CA PHE A 19 12.03 -7.93 76.19
C PHE A 19 11.78 -6.54 75.54
N MET A 20 12.36 -5.49 76.13
CA MET A 20 12.17 -4.13 75.66
C MET A 20 12.95 -3.79 74.38
N PHE A 21 14.17 -4.35 74.22
CA PHE A 21 15.09 -3.92 73.14
C PHE A 21 15.48 -5.04 72.19
N ILE A 22 15.55 -6.27 72.58
CA ILE A 22 15.97 -7.39 71.74
C ILE A 22 14.78 -8.09 71.08
N GLU A 23 13.69 -8.31 71.83
CA GLU A 23 12.49 -8.93 71.30
C GLU A 23 11.88 -8.17 70.07
N PRO A 24 11.71 -6.84 70.10
CA PRO A 24 11.28 -6.09 68.96
C PRO A 24 12.24 -6.12 67.80
N ILE A 25 13.54 -6.39 68.04
CA ILE A 25 14.55 -6.48 66.98
C ILE A 25 14.62 -7.91 66.42
N VAL A 26 14.51 -8.93 67.23
CA VAL A 26 14.62 -10.34 66.88
C VAL A 26 13.29 -10.89 66.29
N PHE A 27 12.16 -10.42 66.83
CA PHE A 27 10.82 -10.79 66.40
C PHE A 27 10.17 -9.73 65.48
N LYS A 28 10.95 -8.81 64.93
CA LYS A 28 10.49 -8.23 63.67
C LYS A 28 10.40 -9.38 62.67
N HIS A 29 9.25 -10.04 62.64
CA HIS A 29 8.85 -10.78 61.45
C HIS A 29 9.00 -9.81 60.31
N LYS A 30 10.11 -9.89 59.60
CA LYS A 30 10.07 -9.49 58.19
C LYS A 30 9.00 -10.35 57.59
N VAL A 31 7.81 -9.80 57.52
CA VAL A 31 6.81 -10.30 56.55
C VAL A 31 7.57 -10.30 55.25
N LYS A 32 8.03 -11.48 54.80
CA LYS A 32 8.57 -11.61 53.47
C LYS A 32 7.43 -11.16 52.60
N SER A 33 7.57 -10.02 51.99
CA SER A 33 6.68 -9.56 50.93
C SER A 33 6.94 -10.42 49.67
N ASP A 34 6.68 -11.69 49.80
CA ASP A 34 6.89 -12.66 48.73
C ASP A 34 5.65 -12.62 47.87
N ASN A 35 5.49 -11.56 47.05
CA ASN A 35 4.60 -11.51 45.83
C ASN A 35 3.29 -12.32 45.90
N GLU A 36 2.76 -12.62 47.11
CA GLU A 36 1.60 -13.50 47.33
C GLU A 36 0.34 -13.03 46.60
N TYR A 37 0.17 -11.72 46.48
CA TYR A 37 -1.00 -11.08 45.87
C TYR A 37 -0.66 -10.44 44.50
N GLY A 38 0.59 -10.55 44.02
CA GLY A 38 1.03 -10.05 42.73
C GLY A 38 2.48 -9.55 42.73
N SER A 39 3.15 -9.75 41.60
CA SER A 39 4.56 -9.42 41.36
C SER A 39 4.77 -8.33 40.30
N ALA A 40 3.69 -7.59 39.94
CA ALA A 40 3.76 -6.57 38.94
C ALA A 40 4.71 -5.43 39.31
N ARG A 41 5.55 -5.04 38.37
CA ARG A 41 6.50 -3.95 38.51
C ARG A 41 6.87 -3.35 37.15
N PHE A 42 7.48 -2.20 37.18
CA PHE A 42 8.13 -1.65 35.98
C PHE A 42 9.53 -2.23 35.79
N SER A 43 9.98 -2.28 34.56
CA SER A 43 11.36 -2.62 34.19
C SER A 43 12.36 -1.68 34.87
N THR A 44 13.43 -2.24 35.39
CA THR A 44 14.59 -1.47 35.82
C THR A 44 15.43 -1.02 34.64
N PHE A 45 16.23 0.03 34.82
CA PHE A 45 17.10 0.51 33.73
C PHE A 45 18.14 -0.54 33.28
N ASN A 46 18.57 -1.41 34.19
CA ASN A 46 19.49 -2.50 33.86
C ASN A 46 18.84 -3.55 32.95
N GLU A 47 17.57 -3.86 33.17
CA GLU A 47 16.80 -4.74 32.29
C GLU A 47 16.59 -4.10 30.92
N ILE A 48 16.30 -2.80 30.86
CA ILE A 48 16.20 -2.05 29.61
C ILE A 48 17.51 -2.13 28.81
N LYS A 49 18.67 -1.92 29.49
CA LYS A 49 19.99 -2.03 28.84
C LYS A 49 20.29 -3.45 28.34
N LYS A 50 19.80 -4.46 29.00
CA LYS A 50 20.02 -5.86 28.65
C LYS A 50 19.16 -6.31 27.46
N ASN A 51 17.91 -5.85 27.45
CA ASN A 51 16.89 -6.36 26.49
C ASN A 51 16.79 -5.55 25.20
N PHE A 52 17.29 -4.30 25.19
CA PHE A 52 17.08 -3.38 24.05
C PHE A 52 18.41 -2.81 23.53
N ASN A 53 18.44 -2.53 22.22
CA ASN A 53 19.63 -2.08 21.52
C ASN A 53 19.85 -0.59 21.71
N LYS A 54 21.01 -0.21 22.26
CA LYS A 54 21.42 1.19 22.44
C LYS A 54 22.01 1.73 21.14
N GLU A 55 21.52 2.88 20.69
CA GLU A 55 22.06 3.65 19.56
C GLU A 55 22.32 5.10 19.96
N GLU A 56 23.30 5.74 19.35
CA GLU A 56 23.51 7.17 19.50
C GLU A 56 22.65 7.93 18.49
N ILE A 57 21.85 8.91 18.96
CA ILE A 57 20.85 9.61 18.13
C ILE A 57 21.50 10.41 16.99
N SER A 58 22.72 10.90 17.16
CA SER A 58 23.49 11.56 16.10
C SER A 58 24.03 10.59 15.04
N ASN A 59 24.06 9.28 15.29
CA ASN A 59 24.70 8.28 14.44
C ASN A 59 24.01 6.91 14.54
N ILE A 60 22.71 6.88 14.28
CA ILE A 60 21.90 5.66 14.33
C ILE A 60 22.34 4.71 13.22
N ASN A 61 22.65 3.47 13.56
CA ASN A 61 22.94 2.43 12.59
C ASN A 61 21.66 1.78 12.08
N GLU A 62 20.81 1.26 12.97
CA GLU A 62 19.57 0.55 12.63
C GLU A 62 18.45 0.91 13.61
N VAL A 63 17.30 1.28 13.06
CA VAL A 63 16.12 1.70 13.83
C VAL A 63 15.28 0.50 14.27
N GLY A 64 14.79 0.58 15.52
CA GLY A 64 13.70 -0.22 16.08
C GLY A 64 12.60 0.69 16.63
N PHE A 65 11.72 0.14 17.44
CA PHE A 65 10.74 0.94 18.20
C PHE A 65 11.45 1.63 19.37
N PRO A 66 11.31 2.97 19.54
CA PRO A 66 12.03 3.71 20.59
C PRO A 66 11.42 3.46 21.97
N ILE A 67 12.14 2.73 22.81
CA ILE A 67 11.68 2.31 24.15
C ILE A 67 12.09 3.28 25.23
N TRP A 68 13.36 3.73 25.21
CA TRP A 68 13.94 4.57 26.25
C TRP A 68 14.87 5.62 25.65
N TYR A 69 14.97 6.77 26.34
CA TYR A 69 15.91 7.83 25.98
C TYR A 69 16.84 8.15 27.17
N SER A 70 18.11 8.49 26.92
CA SER A 70 18.99 9.03 27.95
C SER A 70 18.50 10.40 28.43
N LYS A 71 18.88 10.82 29.62
CA LYS A 71 18.45 12.11 30.21
C LYS A 71 18.85 13.32 29.37
N ASP A 72 19.96 13.23 28.65
CA ASP A 72 20.49 14.25 27.74
C ASP A 72 19.98 14.10 26.30
N ASN A 73 19.11 13.13 26.03
CA ASN A 73 18.58 12.78 24.71
C ASN A 73 19.67 12.49 23.65
N LYS A 74 20.86 12.02 24.06
CA LYS A 74 21.92 11.62 23.13
C LYS A 74 21.80 10.17 22.69
N PHE A 75 21.19 9.31 23.50
CA PHE A 75 21.04 7.89 23.23
C PHE A 75 19.58 7.46 23.27
N VAL A 76 19.26 6.51 22.42
CA VAL A 76 17.97 5.81 22.38
C VAL A 76 18.20 4.30 22.52
N TRP A 77 17.28 3.61 23.19
CA TRP A 77 17.22 2.15 23.22
C TRP A 77 16.05 1.72 22.35
N PHE A 78 16.34 0.92 21.34
CA PHE A 78 15.35 0.40 20.41
C PHE A 78 14.97 -1.04 20.72
N ASP A 79 13.68 -1.33 20.65
CA ASP A 79 13.16 -2.67 20.51
C ASP A 79 13.18 -3.05 19.03
N LYS A 80 13.97 -4.08 18.69
CA LYS A 80 14.08 -4.62 17.32
C LYS A 80 13.37 -5.95 17.18
N GLU A 81 12.89 -6.53 18.28
CA GLU A 81 12.29 -7.87 18.33
C GLU A 81 10.77 -7.84 18.21
N THR A 82 10.11 -6.88 18.83
CA THR A 82 8.66 -6.71 18.72
C THR A 82 8.28 -6.39 17.27
N PRO A 83 7.33 -7.17 16.68
CA PRO A 83 6.99 -7.01 15.26
C PRO A 83 6.25 -5.71 14.95
N HIS A 84 5.31 -5.33 15.80
CA HIS A 84 4.41 -4.18 15.59
C HIS A 84 4.12 -3.48 16.91
N TYR A 85 3.61 -2.23 16.83
CA TYR A 85 3.21 -1.47 18.01
C TYR A 85 1.87 -0.77 17.80
N VAL A 86 1.00 -0.84 18.80
CA VAL A 86 -0.19 0.00 18.93
C VAL A 86 0.13 1.18 19.83
N TYR A 87 -0.15 2.38 19.36
CA TYR A 87 0.03 3.64 20.11
C TYR A 87 -1.35 4.16 20.50
N LEU A 88 -1.59 4.15 21.81
CA LEU A 88 -2.89 4.50 22.39
C LEU A 88 -2.83 5.88 23.02
N GLY A 89 -3.61 6.81 22.51
CA GLY A 89 -3.67 8.14 23.07
C GLY A 89 -4.80 8.97 22.51
N SER A 90 -5.58 9.60 23.40
CA SER A 90 -6.67 10.51 23.02
C SER A 90 -6.17 11.69 22.19
N THR A 91 -7.09 12.41 21.53
CA THR A 91 -6.77 13.64 20.82
C THR A 91 -6.04 14.63 21.76
N GLY A 92 -4.97 15.26 21.28
CA GLY A 92 -4.14 16.15 22.08
C GLY A 92 -3.18 15.43 23.06
N SER A 93 -3.08 14.10 23.06
CA SER A 93 -2.12 13.35 23.88
C SER A 93 -0.67 13.50 23.44
N GLY A 94 -0.43 14.13 22.27
CA GLY A 94 0.90 14.33 21.72
C GLY A 94 1.43 13.17 20.87
N LYS A 95 0.58 12.25 20.37
CA LYS A 95 0.98 11.12 19.51
C LYS A 95 1.95 11.54 18.40
N SER A 96 1.55 12.52 17.57
CA SER A 96 2.37 12.96 16.44
C SER A 96 3.72 13.52 16.87
N VAL A 97 3.74 14.42 17.89
CA VAL A 97 4.96 15.14 18.31
C VAL A 97 5.91 14.33 19.20
N THR A 98 5.45 13.22 19.81
CA THR A 98 6.26 12.40 20.73
C THR A 98 6.53 10.99 20.24
N CYS A 99 5.78 10.52 19.22
CA CYS A 99 5.93 9.18 18.66
C CYS A 99 6.14 9.20 17.14
N VAL A 100 5.23 9.79 16.34
CA VAL A 100 5.32 9.71 14.86
C VAL A 100 6.55 10.45 14.35
N ILE A 101 6.66 11.75 14.63
CA ILE A 101 7.76 12.59 14.12
C ILE A 101 9.14 12.12 14.64
N PRO A 102 9.32 11.73 15.94
CA PRO A 102 10.57 11.11 16.38
C PRO A 102 10.92 9.84 15.61
N THR A 103 9.94 8.95 15.38
CA THR A 103 10.16 7.72 14.62
C THR A 103 10.59 8.02 13.19
N CYS A 104 9.91 8.97 12.50
CA CYS A 104 10.33 9.46 11.18
C CYS A 104 11.76 10.00 11.20
N SER A 105 12.13 10.78 12.24
CA SER A 105 13.46 11.35 12.36
C SER A 105 14.53 10.29 12.49
N PHE A 106 14.29 9.26 13.31
CA PHE A 106 15.22 8.15 13.46
C PHE A 106 15.35 7.33 12.17
N ILE A 107 14.24 7.03 11.48
CA ILE A 107 14.25 6.28 10.23
C ILE A 107 15.00 7.07 9.15
N ALA A 108 14.72 8.36 8.97
CA ALA A 108 15.34 9.19 7.96
C ALA A 108 16.87 9.25 8.10
N THR A 109 17.38 9.37 9.35
CA THR A 109 18.80 9.58 9.63
C THR A 109 19.59 8.28 9.81
N ALA A 110 18.95 7.13 9.97
CA ALA A 110 19.62 5.85 10.12
C ALA A 110 20.48 5.48 8.89
N LYS A 111 21.60 4.79 9.15
CA LYS A 111 22.49 4.28 8.09
C LYS A 111 21.82 3.16 7.29
N LYS A 112 21.24 2.17 7.99
CA LYS A 112 20.43 1.12 7.37
C LYS A 112 19.05 1.69 7.07
N LYS A 113 18.85 2.09 5.82
CA LYS A 113 17.62 2.72 5.38
C LYS A 113 16.43 1.78 5.44
N ARG A 114 15.28 2.33 5.79
CA ARG A 114 13.97 1.68 5.75
C ARG A 114 12.99 2.62 5.08
N SER A 115 12.16 2.14 4.18
CA SER A 115 11.09 2.94 3.61
C SER A 115 9.99 3.20 4.63
N VAL A 116 9.20 4.23 4.39
CA VAL A 116 8.05 4.56 5.24
C VAL A 116 6.80 4.81 4.41
N PHE A 117 5.68 4.33 4.90
CA PHE A 117 4.35 4.70 4.45
C PHE A 117 3.63 5.39 5.59
N ILE A 118 3.11 6.59 5.37
CA ILE A 118 2.59 7.45 6.42
C ILE A 118 1.18 7.91 6.06
N THR A 119 0.19 7.59 6.90
CA THR A 119 -1.09 8.29 6.85
C THR A 119 -1.00 9.59 7.65
N ASP A 120 -1.38 10.70 7.04
CA ASP A 120 -1.23 12.04 7.61
C ASP A 120 -2.53 12.86 7.44
N PRO A 121 -3.55 12.66 8.28
CA PRO A 121 -4.85 13.30 8.12
C PRO A 121 -4.80 14.83 8.11
N LYS A 122 -3.80 15.42 8.71
CA LYS A 122 -3.66 16.87 8.85
C LYS A 122 -2.60 17.50 7.96
N GLY A 123 -1.76 16.69 7.31
CA GLY A 123 -0.59 17.15 6.58
C GLY A 123 0.57 17.64 7.47
N GLU A 124 0.42 17.53 8.81
CA GLU A 124 1.43 18.02 9.77
C GLU A 124 2.72 17.20 9.73
N ILE A 125 2.60 15.89 9.48
CA ILE A 125 3.75 14.98 9.44
C ILE A 125 4.56 15.26 8.18
N TYR A 126 3.90 15.42 7.02
CA TYR A 126 4.54 15.83 5.77
C TYR A 126 5.28 17.15 5.93
N HIS A 127 4.59 18.20 6.42
CA HIS A 127 5.15 19.53 6.66
C HIS A 127 6.40 19.50 7.55
N THR A 128 6.46 18.55 8.50
CA THR A 128 7.53 18.49 9.49
C THR A 128 8.69 17.58 9.07
N THR A 129 8.45 16.57 8.22
CA THR A 129 9.42 15.48 8.00
C THR A 129 9.84 15.27 6.55
N SER A 130 9.13 15.80 5.56
CA SER A 130 9.38 15.52 4.14
C SER A 130 10.76 15.99 3.67
N SER A 131 11.16 17.22 4.03
CA SER A 131 12.49 17.74 3.71
C SER A 131 13.61 16.90 4.35
N MET A 132 13.40 16.43 5.57
CA MET A 132 14.37 15.58 6.27
C MET A 132 14.59 14.25 5.54
N PHE A 133 13.52 13.59 5.09
CA PHE A 133 13.64 12.36 4.30
C PHE A 133 14.37 12.65 2.98
N LYS A 134 14.00 13.72 2.26
CA LYS A 134 14.65 14.11 1.01
C LYS A 134 16.15 14.34 1.18
N ASN A 135 16.54 15.10 2.22
CA ASN A 135 17.94 15.40 2.52
C ASN A 135 18.77 14.16 2.90
N ASN A 136 18.10 13.08 3.32
CA ASN A 136 18.72 11.80 3.66
C ASN A 136 18.62 10.76 2.53
N GLY A 137 18.30 11.17 1.29
CA GLY A 137 18.35 10.33 0.09
C GLY A 137 17.13 9.46 -0.16
N TYR A 138 15.96 9.85 0.39
CA TYR A 138 14.70 9.17 0.11
C TYR A 138 14.01 9.75 -1.14
N GLU A 139 13.36 8.90 -1.91
CA GLU A 139 12.33 9.32 -2.85
C GLU A 139 11.06 9.68 -2.07
N ILE A 140 10.38 10.77 -2.47
CA ILE A 140 9.19 11.27 -1.76
C ILE A 140 8.02 11.27 -2.71
N TYR A 141 6.95 10.61 -2.32
CA TYR A 141 5.67 10.64 -3.01
C TYR A 141 4.56 11.07 -2.04
N THR A 142 3.62 11.84 -2.55
CA THR A 142 2.52 12.38 -1.74
C THR A 142 1.21 12.17 -2.47
N ILE A 143 0.30 11.41 -1.89
CA ILE A 143 -1.08 11.26 -2.37
C ILE A 143 -1.92 12.21 -1.51
N ASP A 144 -2.32 13.36 -2.06
CA ASP A 144 -2.93 14.45 -1.32
C ASP A 144 -4.35 14.72 -1.80
N PHE A 145 -5.34 14.17 -1.08
CA PHE A 145 -6.76 14.40 -1.37
C PHE A 145 -7.26 15.75 -0.85
N ARG A 146 -6.51 16.44 0.01
CA ARG A 146 -6.80 17.79 0.48
C ARG A 146 -6.40 18.85 -0.56
N ASN A 147 -5.26 18.61 -1.23
CA ASN A 147 -4.73 19.48 -2.28
C ASN A 147 -4.38 18.67 -3.54
N PRO A 148 -5.37 18.26 -4.35
CA PRO A 148 -5.17 17.31 -5.46
C PRO A 148 -4.15 17.78 -6.50
N GLN A 149 -4.03 19.10 -6.69
CA GLN A 149 -3.04 19.70 -7.59
C GLN A 149 -1.57 19.55 -7.10
N LEU A 150 -1.36 19.20 -5.82
CA LEU A 150 -0.06 18.92 -5.24
C LEU A 150 0.21 17.41 -5.07
N SER A 151 -0.69 16.57 -5.58
CA SER A 151 -0.67 15.12 -5.41
C SER A 151 0.08 14.44 -6.52
N ASN A 152 0.87 13.43 -6.17
CA ASN A 152 1.23 12.37 -7.10
C ASN A 152 -0.01 11.55 -7.45
N LYS A 153 0.05 10.89 -8.59
CA LYS A 153 -1.03 10.06 -9.11
C LYS A 153 -0.81 8.60 -8.79
N ILE A 154 -1.93 7.87 -8.60
CA ILE A 154 -1.93 6.44 -8.31
C ILE A 154 -3.17 5.78 -8.93
N ASN A 155 -3.02 5.10 -10.06
CA ASN A 155 -4.10 4.30 -10.64
C ASN A 155 -4.23 2.99 -9.85
N LEU A 156 -5.39 2.77 -9.24
CA LEU A 156 -5.64 1.58 -8.42
C LEU A 156 -5.71 0.28 -9.24
N LEU A 157 -5.87 0.38 -10.56
CA LEU A 157 -5.82 -0.76 -11.48
C LEU A 157 -4.40 -1.07 -11.99
N GLU A 158 -3.41 -0.25 -11.67
CA GLU A 158 -2.04 -0.39 -12.16
C GLU A 158 -1.42 -1.79 -11.95
N PRO A 159 -1.52 -2.42 -10.77
CA PRO A 159 -1.01 -3.78 -10.58
C PRO A 159 -1.69 -4.81 -11.49
N ILE A 160 -2.99 -4.64 -11.75
CA ILE A 160 -3.78 -5.52 -12.61
C ILE A 160 -3.36 -5.33 -14.08
N ILE A 161 -3.19 -4.07 -14.51
CA ILE A 161 -2.78 -3.73 -15.88
C ILE A 161 -1.41 -4.32 -16.17
N ARG A 162 -0.42 -4.13 -15.29
CA ARG A 162 0.94 -4.66 -15.46
C ARG A 162 0.97 -6.19 -15.53
N GLU A 163 0.21 -6.86 -14.67
CA GLU A 163 0.13 -8.30 -14.69
C GLU A 163 -0.51 -8.82 -15.98
N TYR A 164 -1.51 -8.09 -16.49
CA TYR A 164 -2.15 -8.40 -17.76
C TYR A 164 -1.21 -8.12 -18.95
N GLU A 165 -0.39 -7.08 -18.90
CA GLU A 165 0.63 -6.78 -19.91
C GLU A 165 1.71 -7.88 -19.97
N GLU A 166 2.14 -8.43 -18.82
CA GLU A 166 3.03 -9.60 -18.81
C GLU A 166 2.32 -10.83 -19.39
N TYR A 167 1.05 -11.06 -19.07
CA TYR A 167 0.27 -12.10 -19.73
C TYR A 167 0.27 -11.93 -21.25
N MET A 168 -0.07 -10.74 -21.76
CA MET A 168 -0.09 -10.45 -23.19
C MET A 168 1.24 -10.77 -23.86
N LYS A 169 2.34 -10.33 -23.27
CA LYS A 169 3.70 -10.53 -23.76
C LYS A 169 4.04 -12.04 -23.91
N TYR A 170 3.80 -12.85 -22.89
CA TYR A 170 4.08 -14.27 -22.95
C TYR A 170 3.14 -15.03 -23.90
N ASP A 171 1.88 -14.63 -23.98
CA ASP A 171 0.90 -15.23 -24.87
C ASP A 171 1.19 -14.88 -26.35
N ASP A 172 1.65 -13.66 -26.64
CA ASP A 172 2.09 -13.26 -27.98
C ASP A 172 3.36 -14.03 -28.42
N ILE A 173 4.33 -14.22 -27.52
CA ILE A 173 5.52 -15.06 -27.79
C ILE A 173 5.10 -16.51 -28.05
N ALA A 174 4.20 -17.06 -27.24
CA ALA A 174 3.70 -18.41 -27.44
C ALA A 174 2.97 -18.57 -28.78
N THR A 175 2.16 -17.60 -29.16
CA THR A 175 1.44 -17.59 -30.44
C THR A 175 2.43 -17.53 -31.62
N ASN A 176 3.48 -16.74 -31.54
CA ASN A 176 4.53 -16.67 -32.56
C ASN A 176 5.27 -18.01 -32.64
N ASN A 177 5.69 -18.60 -31.52
CA ASN A 177 6.33 -19.93 -31.51
C ASN A 177 5.44 -21.00 -32.13
N GLU A 178 4.12 -20.97 -31.88
CA GLU A 178 3.17 -21.90 -32.48
C GLU A 178 3.10 -21.72 -34.02
N SER A 179 3.13 -20.48 -34.50
CA SER A 179 3.18 -20.16 -35.92
C SER A 179 4.49 -20.65 -36.56
N ASP A 180 5.62 -20.46 -35.89
CA ASP A 180 6.93 -20.89 -36.36
C ASP A 180 7.02 -22.44 -36.43
N ILE A 181 6.49 -23.14 -35.41
CA ILE A 181 6.41 -24.62 -35.40
C ILE A 181 5.53 -25.12 -36.56
N ASN A 182 4.37 -24.49 -36.80
CA ASN A 182 3.50 -24.89 -37.89
C ASN A 182 4.17 -24.65 -39.26
N TYR A 183 4.89 -23.54 -39.40
CA TYR A 183 5.67 -23.27 -40.62
C TYR A 183 6.81 -24.30 -40.83
N LEU A 184 7.58 -24.61 -39.78
CA LEU A 184 8.65 -25.64 -39.85
C LEU A 184 8.10 -27.02 -40.17
N ASN A 185 6.99 -27.42 -39.56
CA ASN A 185 6.35 -28.69 -39.88
C ASN A 185 5.93 -28.78 -41.35
N GLY A 186 5.32 -27.68 -41.89
CA GLY A 186 5.00 -27.62 -43.32
C GLY A 186 6.25 -27.73 -44.23
N CYS A 187 7.37 -27.09 -43.87
CA CYS A 187 8.64 -27.22 -44.60
C CYS A 187 9.17 -28.66 -44.52
N ILE A 188 9.10 -29.29 -43.36
CA ILE A 188 9.54 -30.68 -43.15
C ILE A 188 8.74 -31.64 -44.01
N GLU A 189 7.39 -31.50 -44.03
CA GLU A 189 6.52 -32.30 -44.88
C GLU A 189 6.86 -32.12 -46.38
N THR A 190 7.03 -30.88 -46.82
CA THR A 190 7.40 -30.57 -48.21
C THR A 190 8.75 -31.21 -48.58
N LEU A 191 9.78 -31.09 -47.71
CA LEU A 191 11.10 -31.68 -47.96
C LEU A 191 11.03 -33.22 -48.00
N GLN A 192 10.19 -33.82 -47.19
CA GLN A 192 10.00 -35.28 -47.21
C GLN A 192 9.37 -35.77 -48.51
N ASP A 193 8.32 -35.08 -48.97
CA ASP A 193 7.66 -35.38 -50.24
C ASP A 193 8.60 -35.19 -51.45
N GLU A 194 9.44 -34.12 -51.41
CA GLU A 194 10.46 -33.87 -52.47
C GLU A 194 11.53 -34.98 -52.49
N ILE A 195 12.03 -35.42 -51.30
CA ILE A 195 13.02 -36.45 -51.21
C ILE A 195 12.49 -37.80 -51.74
N GLU A 196 11.20 -38.10 -51.51
CA GLU A 196 10.56 -39.34 -52.04
C GLU A 196 10.46 -39.34 -53.58
N MET A 197 10.42 -38.17 -54.22
CA MET A 197 10.33 -38.02 -55.66
C MET A 197 11.68 -37.97 -56.41
N LEU A 198 12.78 -37.81 -55.69
CA LEU A 198 14.12 -37.68 -56.25
C LEU A 198 14.79 -39.04 -56.51
N THR A 199 15.63 -39.09 -57.53
CA THR A 199 16.38 -40.29 -57.92
C THR A 199 17.90 -40.06 -57.91
N ASP A 200 18.38 -38.83 -57.66
CA ASP A 200 19.79 -38.44 -57.65
C ASP A 200 20.28 -38.42 -56.20
N ASP A 201 21.27 -39.30 -55.91
CA ASP A 201 21.79 -39.50 -54.54
C ASP A 201 22.45 -38.26 -53.92
N GLU A 202 23.08 -37.39 -54.75
CA GLU A 202 23.75 -36.17 -54.25
C GLU A 202 22.74 -35.10 -53.81
N ILE A 203 21.67 -34.92 -54.59
CA ILE A 203 20.57 -34.02 -54.26
C ILE A 203 19.75 -34.54 -53.07
N ILE A 204 19.54 -35.84 -52.97
CA ILE A 204 18.88 -36.47 -51.84
C ILE A 204 19.66 -36.21 -50.54
N ASN A 205 20.97 -36.39 -50.53
CA ASN A 205 21.81 -36.16 -49.35
C ASN A 205 21.81 -34.70 -48.90
N ASP A 206 21.81 -33.73 -49.82
CA ASP A 206 21.73 -32.31 -49.47
C ASP A 206 20.35 -31.94 -48.86
N LYS A 207 19.26 -32.47 -49.44
CA LYS A 207 17.92 -32.24 -48.88
C LYS A 207 17.70 -32.99 -47.54
N MET A 208 18.28 -34.15 -47.37
CA MET A 208 18.27 -34.84 -46.08
C MET A 208 18.99 -34.05 -44.98
N ARG A 209 20.10 -33.36 -45.33
CA ARG A 209 20.80 -32.48 -44.39
C ARG A 209 19.95 -31.28 -44.01
N GLU A 210 19.27 -30.65 -44.98
CA GLU A 210 18.34 -29.54 -44.75
C GLU A 210 17.14 -30.00 -43.86
N LEU A 211 16.62 -31.20 -44.09
CA LEU A 211 15.56 -31.81 -43.29
C LEU A 211 16.00 -32.04 -41.83
N GLU A 212 17.21 -32.57 -41.62
CA GLU A 212 17.78 -32.78 -40.28
C GLU A 212 18.00 -31.43 -39.54
N GLU A 213 18.49 -30.42 -40.25
CA GLU A 213 18.65 -29.07 -39.69
C GLU A 213 17.32 -28.50 -39.19
N LYS A 214 16.29 -28.53 -40.04
CA LYS A 214 14.93 -28.06 -39.64
C LYS A 214 14.32 -28.88 -38.51
N ARG A 215 14.48 -30.20 -38.50
CA ARG A 215 14.04 -31.04 -37.39
C ARG A 215 14.76 -30.76 -36.10
N SER A 216 16.03 -30.36 -36.13
CA SER A 216 16.79 -30.02 -34.94
C SER A 216 16.34 -28.73 -34.24
N GLU A 217 15.65 -27.82 -34.96
CA GLU A 217 15.09 -26.57 -34.40
C GLU A 217 13.80 -26.78 -33.61
N LEU A 218 12.99 -27.80 -33.99
CA LEU A 218 11.65 -28.03 -33.39
C LEU A 218 11.68 -28.20 -31.86
N PRO A 219 12.54 -29.03 -31.24
CA PRO A 219 12.50 -29.27 -29.79
C PRO A 219 12.73 -28.00 -28.99
N SER A 220 13.57 -27.08 -29.51
CA SER A 220 13.84 -25.77 -28.90
C SER A 220 12.60 -24.88 -28.90
N LEU A 221 11.90 -24.81 -30.03
CA LEU A 221 10.68 -24.02 -30.18
C LEU A 221 9.52 -24.61 -29.37
N GLU A 222 9.36 -25.92 -29.36
CA GLU A 222 8.35 -26.61 -28.54
C GLU A 222 8.55 -26.37 -27.04
N SER A 223 9.80 -26.43 -26.58
CA SER A 223 10.16 -26.12 -25.20
C SER A 223 9.87 -24.64 -24.86
N SER A 224 10.20 -23.73 -25.78
CA SER A 224 9.90 -22.30 -25.65
C SER A 224 8.38 -22.04 -25.62
N LEU A 225 7.63 -22.68 -26.51
CA LEU A 225 6.16 -22.59 -26.55
C LEU A 225 5.53 -23.03 -25.22
N LEU A 226 5.95 -24.20 -24.72
CA LEU A 226 5.44 -24.73 -23.44
C LEU A 226 5.74 -23.79 -22.28
N ASN A 227 6.97 -23.28 -22.21
CA ASN A 227 7.38 -22.33 -21.16
C ASN A 227 6.58 -21.04 -21.22
N ASN A 228 6.42 -20.46 -22.41
CA ASN A 228 5.70 -19.19 -22.57
C ASN A 228 4.19 -19.36 -22.31
N ARG A 229 3.57 -20.49 -22.71
CA ARG A 229 2.17 -20.79 -22.35
C ARG A 229 1.98 -20.95 -20.84
N ASN A 230 2.90 -21.60 -20.15
CA ASN A 230 2.85 -21.73 -18.69
C ASN A 230 2.97 -20.36 -18.00
N ASN A 231 3.90 -19.52 -18.45
CA ASN A 231 4.05 -18.16 -17.93
C ASN A 231 2.81 -17.31 -18.21
N ALA A 232 2.27 -17.35 -19.43
CA ALA A 232 1.04 -16.65 -19.80
C ALA A 232 -0.12 -17.07 -18.88
N MET A 233 -0.31 -18.38 -18.65
CA MET A 233 -1.37 -18.89 -17.79
C MET A 233 -1.19 -18.47 -16.33
N MET A 234 0.04 -18.43 -15.83
CA MET A 234 0.37 -17.94 -14.49
C MET A 234 -0.01 -16.46 -14.34
N HIS A 235 0.40 -15.59 -15.27
CA HIS A 235 0.08 -14.16 -15.24
C HIS A 235 -1.42 -13.90 -15.44
N PHE A 236 -2.10 -14.67 -16.29
CA PHE A 236 -3.55 -14.58 -16.45
C PHE A 236 -4.30 -14.95 -15.16
N SER A 237 -3.89 -16.01 -14.50
CA SER A 237 -4.44 -16.44 -13.20
C SER A 237 -4.23 -15.36 -12.13
N GLU A 238 -3.02 -14.79 -12.07
CA GLU A 238 -2.69 -13.72 -11.13
C GLU A 238 -3.48 -12.45 -11.42
N THR A 239 -3.65 -12.06 -12.69
CA THR A 239 -4.52 -10.96 -13.10
C THR A 239 -5.94 -11.14 -12.57
N ASN A 240 -6.54 -12.31 -12.77
CA ASN A 240 -7.88 -12.62 -12.27
C ASN A 240 -7.97 -12.57 -10.75
N ARG A 241 -6.93 -13.04 -10.04
CA ARG A 241 -6.83 -12.97 -8.59
C ARG A 241 -6.78 -11.53 -8.09
N LEU A 242 -6.01 -10.66 -8.75
CA LEU A 242 -5.91 -9.23 -8.41
C LEU A 242 -7.24 -8.51 -8.68
N ILE A 243 -7.91 -8.79 -9.80
CA ILE A 243 -9.25 -8.25 -10.10
C ILE A 243 -10.23 -8.61 -8.98
N THR A 244 -10.32 -9.89 -8.62
CA THR A 244 -11.22 -10.35 -7.56
C THR A 244 -10.89 -9.73 -6.22
N SER A 245 -9.60 -9.60 -5.90
CA SER A 245 -9.13 -8.97 -4.67
C SER A 245 -9.52 -7.50 -4.58
N LEU A 246 -9.24 -6.70 -5.61
CA LEU A 246 -9.59 -5.28 -5.63
C LEU A 246 -11.11 -5.08 -5.57
N SER A 247 -11.85 -5.85 -6.37
CA SER A 247 -13.32 -5.78 -6.39
C SER A 247 -13.93 -6.15 -5.05
N THR A 248 -13.34 -7.11 -4.33
CA THR A 248 -13.77 -7.46 -2.97
C THR A 248 -13.56 -6.31 -2.00
N ILE A 249 -12.39 -5.65 -2.03
CA ILE A 249 -12.10 -4.50 -1.16
C ILE A 249 -13.09 -3.35 -1.41
N ILE A 250 -13.34 -3.01 -2.69
CA ILE A 250 -14.22 -1.89 -3.06
C ILE A 250 -15.69 -2.18 -2.70
N MET A 251 -16.17 -3.41 -2.94
CA MET A 251 -17.58 -3.78 -2.73
C MET A 251 -17.90 -4.29 -1.33
N LYS A 252 -16.90 -4.34 -0.43
CA LYS A 252 -17.09 -4.81 0.95
C LYS A 252 -18.03 -3.91 1.73
N GLU A 253 -18.89 -4.54 2.51
CA GLU A 253 -19.75 -3.87 3.48
C GLU A 253 -19.68 -4.55 4.84
N LYS A 254 -19.81 -3.74 5.90
CA LYS A 254 -19.95 -4.25 7.26
C LYS A 254 -21.39 -4.74 7.48
N ASN A 255 -21.53 -5.97 7.94
CA ASN A 255 -22.80 -6.50 8.47
C ASN A 255 -24.00 -6.47 7.49
N THR A 256 -23.84 -7.02 6.29
CA THR A 256 -24.98 -7.21 5.39
C THR A 256 -25.82 -8.42 5.83
N THR A 257 -27.12 -8.21 5.99
CA THR A 257 -28.09 -9.29 6.18
C THR A 257 -28.27 -10.12 4.90
N ASP A 258 -28.00 -9.52 3.72
CA ASP A 258 -28.07 -10.18 2.42
C ASP A 258 -26.83 -9.87 1.58
N PRO A 259 -25.88 -10.82 1.47
CA PRO A 259 -24.66 -10.63 0.70
C PRO A 259 -24.86 -10.66 -0.84
N PHE A 260 -26.06 -11.01 -1.33
CA PHE A 260 -26.34 -11.16 -2.76
C PHE A 260 -26.00 -9.89 -3.55
N TRP A 261 -26.46 -8.73 -3.08
CA TRP A 261 -26.30 -7.46 -3.80
C TRP A 261 -24.84 -7.04 -3.93
N ASN A 262 -24.08 -7.16 -2.83
CA ASN A 262 -22.65 -6.84 -2.84
C ASN A 262 -21.83 -7.82 -3.68
N ASN A 263 -22.15 -9.12 -3.64
CA ASN A 263 -21.49 -10.12 -4.47
C ASN A 263 -21.81 -9.91 -5.96
N SER A 264 -23.04 -9.54 -6.29
CA SER A 264 -23.43 -9.24 -7.67
C SER A 264 -22.77 -7.96 -8.18
N ALA A 265 -22.70 -6.90 -7.36
CA ALA A 265 -21.97 -5.68 -7.69
C ALA A 265 -20.45 -5.93 -7.85
N LYS A 266 -19.88 -6.82 -7.02
CA LYS A 266 -18.50 -7.28 -7.16
C LYS A 266 -18.29 -7.98 -8.50
N ASN A 267 -19.14 -8.92 -8.87
CA ASN A 267 -19.05 -9.63 -10.17
C ASN A 267 -19.21 -8.65 -11.35
N LEU A 268 -20.06 -7.64 -11.20
CA LEU A 268 -20.18 -6.58 -12.20
C LEU A 268 -18.86 -5.81 -12.37
N LEU A 269 -18.22 -5.41 -11.28
CA LEU A 269 -16.92 -4.73 -11.32
C LEU A 269 -15.85 -5.63 -11.94
N GLU A 270 -15.76 -6.90 -11.53
CA GLU A 270 -14.82 -7.87 -12.06
C GLU A 270 -14.96 -8.03 -13.58
N GLY A 271 -16.19 -8.17 -14.04
CA GLY A 271 -16.48 -8.32 -15.47
C GLY A 271 -16.17 -7.07 -16.29
N LEU A 272 -16.45 -5.89 -15.74
CA LEU A 272 -16.12 -4.62 -16.40
C LEU A 272 -14.60 -4.38 -16.46
N ILE A 273 -13.84 -4.68 -15.41
CA ILE A 273 -12.37 -4.64 -15.46
C ILE A 273 -11.87 -5.59 -16.54
N GLY A 274 -12.37 -6.83 -16.55
CA GLY A 274 -12.03 -7.81 -17.60
C GLY A 274 -12.33 -7.31 -19.01
N LEU A 275 -13.49 -6.67 -19.21
CA LEU A 275 -13.89 -6.09 -20.50
C LEU A 275 -12.90 -5.02 -20.99
N PHE A 276 -12.47 -4.14 -20.08
CA PHE A 276 -11.50 -3.09 -20.41
C PHE A 276 -10.14 -3.67 -20.79
N LEU A 277 -9.64 -4.66 -20.04
CA LEU A 277 -8.38 -5.34 -20.37
C LEU A 277 -8.43 -6.08 -21.71
N GLU A 278 -9.55 -6.79 -21.98
CA GLU A 278 -9.76 -7.48 -23.24
C GLU A 278 -9.84 -6.53 -24.43
N ASP A 279 -10.47 -5.37 -24.25
CA ASP A 279 -10.57 -4.34 -25.28
C ASP A 279 -9.23 -3.59 -25.45
N TYR A 280 -8.43 -3.45 -24.38
CA TYR A 280 -7.05 -2.96 -24.45
C TYR A 280 -6.17 -3.89 -25.28
N ARG A 281 -6.19 -5.20 -25.02
CA ARG A 281 -5.46 -6.19 -25.82
C ARG A 281 -5.77 -6.12 -27.30
N LYS A 282 -7.03 -5.84 -27.64
CA LYS A 282 -7.49 -5.73 -29.04
C LYS A 282 -7.24 -4.34 -29.64
N GLY A 283 -6.51 -3.45 -28.96
CA GLY A 283 -6.25 -2.08 -29.41
C GLY A 283 -7.51 -1.21 -29.53
N ARG A 284 -8.60 -1.59 -28.86
CA ARG A 284 -9.86 -0.84 -28.90
C ARG A 284 -9.89 0.36 -27.97
N ILE A 285 -9.14 0.30 -26.89
CA ILE A 285 -8.92 1.38 -25.93
C ILE A 285 -7.44 1.50 -25.62
N THR A 286 -7.04 2.70 -25.22
CA THR A 286 -5.68 2.95 -24.72
C THR A 286 -5.54 2.64 -23.24
N ARG A 287 -4.33 2.43 -22.77
CA ARG A 287 -4.00 2.17 -21.35
C ARG A 287 -4.56 3.21 -20.40
N GLU A 288 -4.55 4.48 -20.79
CA GLU A 288 -5.02 5.62 -19.99
C GLU A 288 -6.52 5.56 -19.69
N LYS A 289 -7.31 4.83 -20.51
CA LYS A 289 -8.75 4.63 -20.29
C LYS A 289 -9.05 3.59 -19.21
N ILE A 290 -8.05 2.81 -18.76
CA ILE A 290 -8.24 1.75 -17.77
C ILE A 290 -8.14 2.36 -16.37
N THR A 291 -9.21 2.98 -15.91
CA THR A 291 -9.34 3.57 -14.58
C THR A 291 -10.69 3.24 -13.97
N LEU A 292 -10.79 3.24 -12.63
CA LEU A 292 -12.06 2.98 -11.94
C LEU A 292 -13.12 4.05 -12.27
N THR A 293 -12.70 5.30 -12.46
CA THR A 293 -13.58 6.37 -12.91
C THR A 293 -14.14 6.08 -14.29
N SER A 294 -13.29 5.67 -15.25
CA SER A 294 -13.74 5.30 -16.60
C SER A 294 -14.70 4.12 -16.58
N ILE A 295 -14.42 3.09 -15.77
CA ILE A 295 -15.32 1.94 -15.60
C ILE A 295 -16.69 2.38 -15.06
N LYS A 296 -16.71 3.28 -14.08
CA LYS A 296 -17.97 3.82 -13.55
C LYS A 296 -18.75 4.60 -14.61
N LYS A 297 -18.07 5.47 -15.37
CA LYS A 297 -18.71 6.22 -16.47
C LYS A 297 -19.23 5.29 -17.56
N PHE A 298 -18.49 4.22 -17.86
CA PHE A 298 -18.92 3.17 -18.80
C PHE A 298 -20.22 2.50 -18.31
N GLN A 299 -20.26 2.08 -17.05
CA GLN A 299 -21.46 1.48 -16.46
C GLN A 299 -22.65 2.46 -16.51
N ASN A 300 -22.44 3.74 -16.19
CA ASN A 300 -23.50 4.74 -16.30
C ASN A 300 -24.00 4.89 -17.75
N SER A 301 -23.12 4.83 -18.74
CA SER A 301 -23.50 4.90 -20.17
C SER A 301 -24.28 3.67 -20.65
N SER A 302 -24.20 2.55 -19.92
CA SER A 302 -24.94 1.32 -20.25
C SER A 302 -26.37 1.27 -19.67
N MET A 303 -26.79 2.32 -18.94
CA MET A 303 -28.12 2.33 -18.29
C MET A 303 -29.26 2.65 -19.26
N ASP A 304 -28.96 3.15 -20.45
CA ASP A 304 -29.91 3.30 -21.54
C ASP A 304 -30.25 1.92 -22.16
N GLU A 305 -31.51 1.68 -22.52
CA GLU A 305 -31.97 0.37 -23.00
C GLU A 305 -31.21 -0.09 -24.27
N ASP A 306 -30.98 0.81 -25.22
CA ASP A 306 -30.27 0.49 -26.44
C ASP A 306 -28.80 0.15 -26.16
N ASN A 307 -28.17 0.89 -25.28
CA ASN A 307 -26.81 0.66 -24.87
C ASN A 307 -26.66 -0.63 -24.04
N PHE A 308 -27.64 -0.94 -23.19
CA PHE A 308 -27.65 -2.18 -22.42
C PHE A 308 -27.71 -3.42 -23.31
N GLU A 309 -28.67 -3.44 -24.27
CA GLU A 309 -28.79 -4.55 -25.21
C GLU A 309 -27.55 -4.68 -26.11
N LEU A 310 -26.97 -3.57 -26.51
CA LEU A 310 -25.72 -3.58 -27.27
C LEU A 310 -24.57 -4.16 -26.46
N LEU A 311 -24.40 -3.75 -25.19
CA LEU A 311 -23.35 -4.26 -24.29
C LEU A 311 -23.55 -5.75 -24.02
N LYS A 312 -24.78 -6.19 -23.78
CA LYS A 312 -25.13 -7.59 -23.58
C LYS A 312 -24.74 -8.42 -24.80
N ASN A 313 -25.18 -8.02 -26.00
CA ASN A 313 -24.83 -8.70 -27.24
C ASN A 313 -23.31 -8.72 -27.50
N TYR A 314 -22.61 -7.64 -27.13
CA TYR A 314 -21.16 -7.55 -27.27
C TYR A 314 -20.43 -8.54 -26.34
N VAL A 315 -20.89 -8.70 -25.12
CA VAL A 315 -20.34 -9.67 -24.15
C VAL A 315 -20.73 -11.10 -24.55
N ASP A 316 -21.96 -11.32 -25.02
CA ASP A 316 -22.45 -12.63 -25.45
C ASP A 316 -21.68 -13.18 -26.66
N ALA A 317 -21.20 -12.32 -27.53
CA ALA A 317 -20.37 -12.68 -28.69
C ALA A 317 -18.92 -13.06 -28.31
N LYS A 318 -18.48 -12.84 -27.06
CA LYS A 318 -17.14 -13.21 -26.60
C LYS A 318 -17.05 -14.72 -26.31
N PRO A 319 -15.86 -15.34 -26.43
CA PRO A 319 -15.67 -16.73 -26.06
C PRO A 319 -15.85 -16.95 -24.54
N TYR A 320 -16.22 -18.16 -24.15
CA TYR A 320 -16.17 -18.57 -22.75
C TYR A 320 -14.72 -18.63 -22.24
N GLY A 321 -14.54 -18.47 -20.94
CA GLY A 321 -13.22 -18.45 -20.29
C GLY A 321 -12.57 -17.07 -20.26
N VAL A 322 -13.16 -16.03 -20.86
CA VAL A 322 -12.72 -14.65 -20.66
C VAL A 322 -13.47 -14.01 -19.50
N LYS A 323 -12.76 -13.21 -18.70
CA LYS A 323 -13.29 -12.65 -17.44
C LYS A 323 -14.58 -11.87 -17.60
N SER A 324 -14.69 -11.07 -18.67
CA SER A 324 -15.91 -10.29 -18.94
C SER A 324 -17.12 -11.20 -19.18
N LYS A 325 -16.97 -12.23 -20.01
CA LYS A 325 -18.05 -13.18 -20.32
C LYS A 325 -18.51 -13.92 -19.07
N ASP A 326 -17.56 -14.53 -18.34
CA ASP A 326 -17.88 -15.37 -17.20
C ASP A 326 -18.54 -14.58 -16.05
N SER A 327 -18.12 -13.33 -15.83
CA SER A 327 -18.65 -12.50 -14.74
C SER A 327 -19.95 -11.77 -15.09
N LEU A 328 -20.14 -11.33 -16.34
CA LEU A 328 -21.27 -10.48 -16.72
C LEU A 328 -22.51 -11.24 -17.21
N THR A 329 -22.35 -12.45 -17.78
CA THR A 329 -23.47 -13.19 -18.39
C THR A 329 -24.63 -13.40 -17.41
N SER A 330 -24.35 -13.82 -16.17
CA SER A 330 -25.39 -14.06 -15.16
C SER A 330 -26.08 -12.76 -14.73
N ILE A 331 -25.34 -11.65 -14.72
CA ILE A 331 -25.86 -10.32 -14.33
C ILE A 331 -26.78 -9.80 -15.42
N PHE A 332 -26.38 -9.89 -16.70
CA PHE A 332 -27.19 -9.44 -17.83
C PHE A 332 -28.39 -10.34 -18.12
N ALA A 333 -28.36 -11.60 -17.65
CA ALA A 333 -29.50 -12.52 -17.73
C ALA A 333 -30.52 -12.30 -16.60
N SER A 334 -30.22 -11.46 -15.60
CA SER A 334 -31.13 -11.22 -14.47
C SER A 334 -32.35 -10.39 -14.90
N ALA A 335 -33.45 -10.48 -14.15
CA ALA A 335 -34.62 -9.64 -14.37
C ALA A 335 -34.26 -8.15 -14.26
N GLU A 336 -34.95 -7.29 -15.02
CA GLU A 336 -34.66 -5.85 -15.11
C GLU A 336 -34.56 -5.15 -13.75
N ASN A 337 -35.51 -5.43 -12.84
CA ASN A 337 -35.48 -4.85 -11.49
C ASN A 337 -34.27 -5.34 -10.67
N THR A 338 -33.85 -6.59 -10.87
CA THR A 338 -32.65 -7.14 -10.22
C THR A 338 -31.41 -6.46 -10.74
N TYR A 339 -31.29 -6.31 -12.05
CA TYR A 339 -30.18 -5.59 -12.69
C TYR A 339 -30.09 -4.13 -12.20
N LYS A 340 -31.24 -3.41 -12.17
CA LYS A 340 -31.31 -2.04 -11.63
C LYS A 340 -30.83 -1.95 -10.17
N SER A 341 -31.17 -2.94 -9.36
CA SER A 341 -30.73 -2.99 -7.95
C SER A 341 -29.24 -3.29 -7.83
N ILE A 342 -28.69 -4.20 -8.65
CA ILE A 342 -27.25 -4.50 -8.72
C ILE A 342 -26.46 -3.24 -9.14
N THR A 343 -26.91 -2.54 -10.17
CA THR A 343 -26.26 -1.33 -10.67
C THR A 343 -26.39 -0.17 -9.71
N ALA A 344 -27.46 -0.07 -8.93
CA ALA A 344 -27.61 0.91 -7.87
C ALA A 344 -26.61 0.65 -6.73
N THR A 345 -26.46 -0.60 -6.29
CA THR A 345 -25.44 -1.01 -5.30
C THR A 345 -24.02 -0.73 -5.82
N PHE A 346 -23.73 -1.08 -7.07
CA PHE A 346 -22.47 -0.75 -7.71
C PHE A 346 -22.21 0.77 -7.73
N GLY A 347 -23.21 1.56 -8.14
CA GLY A 347 -23.13 3.01 -8.19
C GLY A 347 -22.85 3.65 -6.85
N GLU A 348 -23.48 3.15 -5.78
CA GLU A 348 -23.22 3.59 -4.40
C GLU A 348 -21.77 3.33 -3.98
N LYS A 349 -21.29 2.10 -4.14
CA LYS A 349 -19.92 1.71 -3.77
C LYS A 349 -18.85 2.42 -4.59
N MET A 350 -19.15 2.72 -5.85
CA MET A 350 -18.27 3.45 -6.77
C MET A 350 -18.45 4.97 -6.71
N SER A 351 -19.32 5.51 -5.83
CA SER A 351 -19.66 6.94 -5.76
C SER A 351 -18.43 7.84 -5.55
N LEU A 352 -17.44 7.35 -4.84
CA LEU A 352 -16.17 8.05 -4.59
C LEU A 352 -15.44 8.44 -5.89
N PHE A 353 -15.57 7.64 -6.95
CA PHE A 353 -14.93 7.90 -8.24
C PHE A 353 -15.71 8.88 -9.15
N ASP A 354 -16.80 9.50 -8.64
CA ASP A 354 -17.44 10.66 -9.27
C ASP A 354 -16.76 11.97 -8.87
N ASP A 355 -16.00 11.98 -7.76
CA ASP A 355 -15.25 13.14 -7.33
C ASP A 355 -14.13 13.43 -8.35
N VAL A 356 -14.07 14.68 -8.84
CA VAL A 356 -13.10 15.12 -9.85
C VAL A 356 -11.66 15.02 -9.32
N ASN A 357 -11.46 15.25 -8.04
CA ASN A 357 -10.14 15.18 -7.41
C ASN A 357 -9.66 13.73 -7.34
N VAL A 358 -10.55 12.82 -6.91
CA VAL A 358 -10.26 11.37 -6.89
C VAL A 358 -9.99 10.89 -8.31
N ALA A 359 -10.82 11.27 -9.29
CA ALA A 359 -10.61 10.91 -10.69
C ALA A 359 -9.24 11.37 -11.21
N ASN A 360 -8.82 12.60 -10.89
CA ASN A 360 -7.50 13.11 -11.30
C ASN A 360 -6.34 12.38 -10.60
N ILE A 361 -6.42 12.15 -9.29
CA ILE A 361 -5.38 11.44 -8.53
C ILE A 361 -5.26 9.99 -8.99
N THR A 362 -6.37 9.33 -9.37
CA THR A 362 -6.39 7.93 -9.80
C THR A 362 -6.31 7.72 -11.31
N SER A 363 -6.00 8.78 -12.09
CA SER A 363 -5.97 8.73 -13.57
C SER A 363 -4.74 8.05 -14.16
N SER A 364 -3.61 8.04 -13.47
CA SER A 364 -2.34 7.44 -13.89
C SER A 364 -1.51 7.06 -12.66
N THR A 365 -0.27 6.60 -12.84
CA THR A 365 0.61 6.20 -11.74
C THR A 365 1.98 6.85 -11.91
N ASP A 366 2.48 7.53 -10.87
CA ASP A 366 3.78 8.22 -10.86
C ASP A 366 4.89 7.36 -10.24
N PHE A 367 4.56 6.24 -9.60
CA PHE A 367 5.54 5.38 -8.93
C PHE A 367 5.10 3.92 -8.91
N ASP A 368 6.05 3.00 -8.88
CA ASP A 368 5.77 1.57 -8.80
C ASP A 368 5.20 1.18 -7.43
N PHE A 369 4.20 0.29 -7.41
CA PHE A 369 3.58 -0.16 -6.16
C PHE A 369 4.54 -0.91 -5.23
N ASP A 370 5.62 -1.46 -5.75
CA ASP A 370 6.67 -2.14 -4.98
C ASP A 370 7.88 -1.26 -4.66
N ILE A 371 7.84 0.04 -5.02
CA ILE A 371 8.97 0.98 -4.85
C ILE A 371 9.48 1.05 -3.40
N LEU A 372 8.56 0.98 -2.42
CA LEU A 372 8.90 0.97 -0.99
C LEU A 372 9.84 -0.19 -0.61
N GLY A 373 9.75 -1.31 -1.30
CA GLY A 373 10.60 -2.48 -1.06
C GLY A 373 11.90 -2.49 -1.86
N LYS A 374 12.01 -1.65 -2.90
CA LYS A 374 13.17 -1.60 -3.82
C LYS A 374 14.16 -0.50 -3.45
N LYS A 375 13.66 0.69 -3.07
CA LYS A 375 14.46 1.88 -2.78
C LYS A 375 13.98 2.56 -1.50
N PRO A 376 14.87 3.25 -0.76
CA PRO A 376 14.45 4.09 0.36
C PRO A 376 13.45 5.15 -0.10
N THR A 377 12.20 4.99 0.30
CA THR A 377 11.08 5.81 -0.18
C THR A 377 10.19 6.21 1.01
N ALA A 378 9.67 7.43 0.98
CA ALA A 378 8.65 7.89 1.91
C ALA A 378 7.38 8.25 1.12
N ILE A 379 6.29 7.53 1.39
CA ILE A 379 4.97 7.81 0.80
C ILE A 379 4.08 8.40 1.89
N TYR A 380 3.50 9.58 1.62
CA TYR A 380 2.53 10.24 2.48
C TYR A 380 1.16 10.17 1.84
N ILE A 381 0.15 9.75 2.61
CA ILE A 381 -1.26 9.92 2.23
C ILE A 381 -1.89 10.98 3.11
N ILE A 382 -2.28 12.09 2.49
CA ILE A 382 -2.92 13.23 3.16
C ILE A 382 -4.41 13.21 2.80
N VAL A 383 -5.26 13.06 3.81
CA VAL A 383 -6.72 13.08 3.66
C VAL A 383 -7.33 14.11 4.62
N PRO A 384 -8.43 14.76 4.25
CA PRO A 384 -9.16 15.61 5.20
C PRO A 384 -9.65 14.78 6.40
N ASP A 385 -9.33 15.20 7.63
CA ASP A 385 -9.81 14.53 8.86
C ASP A 385 -11.29 14.80 9.14
N GLU A 386 -11.82 15.87 8.58
CA GLU A 386 -13.23 16.25 8.61
C GLU A 386 -14.11 15.44 7.66
N ASP A 387 -13.54 14.80 6.61
CA ASP A 387 -14.28 14.04 5.61
C ASP A 387 -13.83 12.57 5.56
N LYS A 388 -14.67 11.68 6.08
CA LYS A 388 -14.39 10.25 6.12
C LYS A 388 -14.52 9.55 4.75
N THR A 389 -15.02 10.22 3.74
CA THR A 389 -15.24 9.66 2.41
C THR A 389 -13.95 9.10 1.80
N TYR A 390 -12.83 9.80 2.00
CA TYR A 390 -11.53 9.39 1.43
C TYR A 390 -10.81 8.29 2.20
N TYR A 391 -11.25 7.93 3.42
CA TYR A 391 -10.57 6.89 4.22
C TYR A 391 -10.65 5.50 3.59
N SER A 392 -11.67 5.22 2.77
CA SER A 392 -11.75 3.98 2.00
C SER A 392 -10.61 3.85 0.97
N LEU A 393 -10.19 4.96 0.36
CA LEU A 393 -9.04 4.96 -0.56
C LEU A 393 -7.73 4.61 0.15
N ILE A 394 -7.54 5.09 1.39
CA ILE A 394 -6.37 4.71 2.20
C ILE A 394 -6.31 3.19 2.36
N THR A 395 -7.43 2.58 2.74
CA THR A 395 -7.52 1.11 2.93
C THR A 395 -7.20 0.36 1.64
N ILE A 396 -7.75 0.81 0.50
CA ILE A 396 -7.48 0.22 -0.82
C ILE A 396 -5.99 0.35 -1.17
N VAL A 397 -5.40 1.53 -1.01
CA VAL A 397 -3.99 1.78 -1.33
C VAL A 397 -3.06 0.94 -0.44
N ILE A 398 -3.32 0.87 0.88
CA ILE A 398 -2.55 0.03 1.80
C ILE A 398 -2.64 -1.44 1.37
N GLY A 399 -3.84 -1.92 1.06
CA GLY A 399 -4.06 -3.32 0.65
C GLY A 399 -3.33 -3.67 -0.65
N LEU A 400 -3.34 -2.78 -1.64
CA LEU A 400 -2.65 -2.98 -2.92
C LEU A 400 -1.12 -2.94 -2.73
N LEU A 401 -0.59 -1.92 -2.08
CA LEU A 401 0.85 -1.81 -1.79
C LEU A 401 1.34 -3.01 -0.99
N TYR A 402 0.61 -3.42 0.04
CA TYR A 402 0.97 -4.58 0.86
C TYR A 402 1.09 -5.86 0.02
N LYS A 403 0.13 -6.12 -0.87
CA LYS A 403 0.14 -7.30 -1.74
C LYS A 403 1.32 -7.30 -2.72
N GLU A 404 1.61 -6.17 -3.34
CA GLU A 404 2.78 -6.04 -4.23
C GLU A 404 4.09 -6.21 -3.47
N LEU A 405 4.19 -5.68 -2.26
CA LEU A 405 5.36 -5.86 -1.40
C LEU A 405 5.54 -7.31 -0.91
N VAL A 406 4.44 -8.01 -0.63
CA VAL A 406 4.49 -9.45 -0.33
C VAL A 406 4.96 -10.24 -1.55
N LYS A 407 4.49 -9.92 -2.76
CA LYS A 407 4.94 -10.51 -4.01
C LYS A 407 6.45 -10.29 -4.21
N LEU A 408 6.92 -9.05 -4.03
CA LEU A 408 8.34 -8.71 -4.09
C LEU A 408 9.15 -9.47 -3.02
N ALA A 409 8.70 -9.56 -1.79
CA ALA A 409 9.39 -10.30 -0.74
C ALA A 409 9.50 -11.80 -1.07
N ASN A 410 8.43 -12.38 -1.62
CA ASN A 410 8.40 -13.81 -2.00
C ASN A 410 9.29 -14.13 -3.21
N SER A 411 9.58 -13.17 -4.09
CA SER A 411 10.49 -13.33 -5.22
C SER A 411 11.98 -13.35 -4.81
N ASN A 412 12.32 -12.79 -3.63
CA ASN A 412 13.67 -12.82 -3.10
C ASN A 412 14.02 -14.17 -2.47
N GLU A 413 15.30 -14.54 -2.51
CA GLU A 413 15.82 -15.77 -1.90
C GLU A 413 15.54 -15.84 -0.40
N GLU A 414 15.75 -14.74 0.32
CA GLU A 414 15.52 -14.64 1.76
C GLU A 414 14.04 -14.51 2.15
N LYS A 415 13.12 -14.49 1.18
CA LYS A 415 11.68 -14.24 1.38
C LYS A 415 11.40 -12.94 2.15
N ARG A 416 12.25 -11.95 1.97
CA ARG A 416 12.25 -10.66 2.67
C ARG A 416 12.46 -9.50 1.70
N LEU A 417 11.92 -8.34 2.02
CA LEU A 417 12.10 -7.14 1.21
C LEU A 417 13.57 -6.67 1.22
N PRO A 418 14.14 -6.28 0.07
CA PRO A 418 15.46 -5.64 -0.01
C PRO A 418 15.55 -4.40 0.85
N VAL A 419 14.57 -3.51 0.78
CA VAL A 419 14.40 -2.37 1.67
C VAL A 419 13.20 -2.64 2.59
N GLN A 420 13.46 -2.72 3.89
CA GLN A 420 12.42 -2.95 4.89
C GLN A 420 11.54 -1.72 5.06
N ILE A 421 10.31 -1.90 5.55
CA ILE A 421 9.29 -0.85 5.59
C ILE A 421 8.72 -0.67 7.00
N ASP A 422 8.47 0.59 7.36
CA ASP A 422 7.67 0.98 8.51
C ASP A 422 6.37 1.64 8.05
N TRP A 423 5.23 1.07 8.44
CA TRP A 423 3.89 1.61 8.18
C TRP A 423 3.44 2.43 9.38
N LEU A 424 3.43 3.75 9.26
CA LEU A 424 2.98 4.67 10.31
C LEU A 424 1.54 5.08 10.00
N LEU A 425 0.58 4.37 10.59
CA LEU A 425 -0.83 4.53 10.30
C LEU A 425 -1.49 5.42 11.37
N ASP A 426 -1.42 6.75 11.16
CA ASP A 426 -2.09 7.70 12.07
C ASP A 426 -3.60 7.65 11.85
N GLU A 427 -4.37 7.78 12.93
CA GLU A 427 -5.83 7.65 12.97
C GLU A 427 -6.35 6.32 12.37
N PHE A 428 -5.61 5.22 12.58
CA PHE A 428 -5.87 3.91 11.96
C PHE A 428 -7.32 3.42 12.16
N ALA A 429 -7.89 3.64 13.34
CA ALA A 429 -9.28 3.24 13.63
C ALA A 429 -10.35 4.13 12.97
N ASN A 430 -9.97 5.16 12.21
CA ASN A 430 -10.90 5.91 11.37
C ASN A 430 -11.04 5.30 9.97
N CYS A 431 -10.07 4.48 9.55
CA CYS A 431 -10.12 3.77 8.27
C CYS A 431 -11.13 2.60 8.32
N PRO A 432 -11.79 2.26 7.21
CA PRO A 432 -12.45 0.97 7.06
C PRO A 432 -11.48 -0.18 7.36
N PRO A 433 -11.98 -1.34 7.80
CA PRO A 433 -11.11 -2.45 8.16
C PRO A 433 -10.29 -2.91 6.94
N LEU A 434 -8.98 -3.10 7.18
CA LEU A 434 -8.10 -3.78 6.24
C LEU A 434 -8.51 -5.25 6.15
N ASP A 435 -8.58 -5.78 4.92
CA ASP A 435 -8.78 -7.21 4.72
C ASP A 435 -7.58 -7.99 5.25
N ASP A 436 -7.87 -9.15 5.84
CA ASP A 436 -6.87 -10.09 6.33
C ASP A 436 -5.86 -9.47 7.33
N ILE A 437 -6.29 -8.47 8.12
CA ILE A 437 -5.40 -7.78 9.08
C ILE A 437 -4.72 -8.77 10.05
N GLU A 438 -5.40 -9.86 10.42
CA GLU A 438 -4.84 -10.91 11.26
C GLU A 438 -3.64 -11.59 10.58
N ALA A 439 -3.75 -11.88 9.29
CA ALA A 439 -2.64 -12.40 8.50
C ALA A 439 -1.53 -11.36 8.33
N ILE A 440 -1.90 -10.08 8.08
CA ILE A 440 -0.95 -8.98 7.96
C ILE A 440 -0.08 -8.88 9.21
N VAL A 441 -0.66 -8.78 10.42
CA VAL A 441 0.12 -8.62 11.65
C VAL A 441 0.89 -9.89 12.04
N SER A 442 0.45 -11.07 11.60
CA SER A 442 1.14 -12.33 11.92
C SER A 442 2.34 -12.60 11.02
N VAL A 443 2.29 -12.19 9.75
CA VAL A 443 3.23 -12.62 8.70
C VAL A 443 4.23 -11.54 8.30
N SER A 444 3.88 -10.26 8.39
CA SER A 444 4.65 -9.12 7.86
C SER A 444 6.05 -9.00 8.43
N ARG A 445 6.26 -9.40 9.70
CA ARG A 445 7.57 -9.36 10.36
C ARG A 445 8.62 -10.13 9.57
N SER A 446 8.31 -11.35 9.17
CA SER A 446 9.22 -12.22 8.41
C SER A 446 9.65 -11.58 7.09
N ARG A 447 8.77 -10.80 6.46
CA ARG A 447 8.99 -10.08 5.20
C ARG A 447 9.68 -8.73 5.35
N GLY A 448 9.97 -8.28 6.60
CA GLY A 448 10.65 -7.01 6.86
C GLY A 448 9.74 -5.80 6.94
N MET A 449 8.45 -6.00 7.18
CA MET A 449 7.46 -4.95 7.36
C MET A 449 7.11 -4.79 8.83
N ARG A 450 7.03 -3.55 9.33
CA ARG A 450 6.61 -3.20 10.68
C ARG A 450 5.44 -2.23 10.63
N PHE A 451 4.47 -2.41 11.53
CA PHE A 451 3.31 -1.54 11.63
C PHE A 451 3.31 -0.76 12.95
N HIS A 452 2.98 0.52 12.84
CA HIS A 452 2.76 1.44 13.92
C HIS A 452 1.30 1.92 13.82
N PHE A 453 0.42 1.32 14.62
CA PHE A 453 -1.02 1.64 14.62
C PHE A 453 -1.29 2.73 15.66
N PHE A 454 -1.66 3.94 15.23
CA PHE A 454 -2.04 5.02 16.13
C PHE A 454 -3.55 5.08 16.27
N ILE A 455 -4.05 4.89 17.48
CA ILE A 455 -5.48 4.87 17.81
C ILE A 455 -5.77 5.79 19.00
N GLN A 456 -7.03 6.18 19.17
CA GLN A 456 -7.43 7.05 20.27
C GLN A 456 -7.94 6.27 21.48
N SER A 457 -8.63 5.14 21.27
CA SER A 457 -9.12 4.25 22.30
C SER A 457 -9.19 2.80 21.82
N LEU A 458 -9.19 1.84 22.74
CA LEU A 458 -9.36 0.42 22.41
C LEU A 458 -10.76 0.15 21.84
N SER A 459 -11.79 0.81 22.36
CA SER A 459 -13.16 0.68 21.88
C SER A 459 -13.34 1.11 20.41
N GLN A 460 -12.53 2.05 19.91
CA GLN A 460 -12.51 2.36 18.47
C GLN A 460 -12.03 1.17 17.64
N LEU A 461 -10.99 0.48 18.09
CA LEU A 461 -10.48 -0.71 17.41
C LEU A 461 -11.52 -1.83 17.40
N ASP A 462 -12.18 -2.06 18.56
CA ASP A 462 -13.26 -3.03 18.69
C ASP A 462 -14.44 -2.74 17.76
N ASN A 463 -14.79 -1.47 17.59
CA ASN A 463 -15.88 -1.04 16.69
C ASN A 463 -15.55 -1.25 15.21
N VAL A 464 -14.27 -1.13 14.82
CA VAL A 464 -13.85 -1.31 13.43
C VAL A 464 -13.69 -2.78 13.07
N TYR A 465 -13.03 -3.55 13.92
CA TYR A 465 -12.62 -4.92 13.61
C TYR A 465 -13.45 -6.00 14.34
N GLY A 466 -14.23 -5.64 15.34
CA GLY A 466 -14.82 -6.59 16.28
C GLY A 466 -13.81 -6.97 17.37
N LYS A 467 -14.32 -7.42 18.54
CA LYS A 467 -13.48 -7.71 19.71
C LYS A 467 -12.43 -8.80 19.48
N GLU A 468 -12.78 -9.82 18.71
CA GLU A 468 -11.88 -10.96 18.44
C GLU A 468 -10.67 -10.54 17.60
N VAL A 469 -10.92 -9.88 16.48
CA VAL A 469 -9.85 -9.42 15.59
C VAL A 469 -9.01 -8.30 16.24
N ALA A 470 -9.66 -7.38 16.98
CA ALA A 470 -8.97 -6.35 17.75
C ALA A 470 -8.01 -6.97 18.77
N GLN A 471 -8.41 -8.06 19.44
CA GLN A 471 -7.54 -8.79 20.38
C GLN A 471 -6.36 -9.44 19.66
N ILE A 472 -6.56 -10.05 18.47
CA ILE A 472 -5.48 -10.61 17.66
C ILE A 472 -4.45 -9.54 17.28
N ILE A 473 -4.90 -8.34 16.90
CA ILE A 473 -4.01 -7.20 16.62
C ILE A 473 -3.19 -6.86 17.88
N LEU A 474 -3.83 -6.73 19.03
CA LEU A 474 -3.18 -6.36 20.30
C LEU A 474 -2.20 -7.43 20.80
N ASP A 475 -2.46 -8.71 20.53
CA ASP A 475 -1.60 -9.83 20.95
C ASP A 475 -0.33 -9.93 20.08
N ASN A 476 -0.40 -9.48 18.83
CA ASN A 476 0.76 -9.42 17.92
C ASN A 476 1.57 -8.12 18.06
N CYS A 477 1.12 -7.17 18.90
CA CYS A 477 1.74 -5.86 19.04
C CYS A 477 2.25 -5.59 20.43
N GLY A 478 3.35 -4.85 20.53
CA GLY A 478 3.63 -4.07 21.72
C GLY A 478 2.61 -2.92 21.85
N LEU A 479 2.45 -2.39 23.05
CA LEU A 479 1.52 -1.30 23.32
C LEU A 479 2.25 -0.10 23.91
N VAL A 480 2.04 1.08 23.33
CA VAL A 480 2.51 2.37 23.85
C VAL A 480 1.29 3.16 24.32
N TYR A 481 1.19 3.40 25.60
CA TYR A 481 0.14 4.21 26.20
C TYR A 481 0.66 5.61 26.54
N LEU A 482 -0.03 6.65 26.03
CA LEU A 482 0.30 8.05 26.30
C LEU A 482 -0.70 8.70 27.26
N LYS A 483 -1.98 8.71 26.91
CA LYS A 483 -3.06 9.32 27.70
C LYS A 483 -4.42 8.83 27.23
N THR A 484 -5.35 8.66 28.17
CA THR A 484 -6.77 8.45 27.84
C THR A 484 -7.66 9.30 28.74
N ASN A 485 -8.87 9.62 28.24
CA ASN A 485 -9.92 10.25 29.02
C ASN A 485 -11.06 9.25 29.34
N THR A 486 -11.05 8.06 28.74
CA THR A 486 -12.08 7.05 28.92
C THR A 486 -11.76 6.12 30.10
N GLN A 487 -12.78 5.82 30.91
CA GLN A 487 -12.64 4.91 32.06
C GLN A 487 -12.27 3.50 31.62
N GLU A 488 -12.96 2.99 30.60
CA GLU A 488 -12.76 1.65 30.04
C GLU A 488 -11.30 1.40 29.61
N THR A 489 -10.70 2.36 28.88
CA THR A 489 -9.29 2.24 28.46
C THR A 489 -8.35 2.30 29.67
N ALA A 490 -8.62 3.16 30.67
CA ALA A 490 -7.80 3.25 31.86
C ALA A 490 -7.83 1.95 32.68
N GLU A 491 -9.01 1.33 32.80
CA GLU A 491 -9.19 0.02 33.44
C GLU A 491 -8.43 -1.09 32.69
N ALA A 492 -8.51 -1.11 31.35
CA ALA A 492 -7.79 -2.08 30.53
C ALA A 492 -6.26 -1.96 30.73
N ILE A 493 -5.72 -0.74 30.75
CA ILE A 493 -4.28 -0.47 31.01
C ILE A 493 -3.89 -0.87 32.43
N SER A 494 -4.69 -0.50 33.45
CA SER A 494 -4.47 -0.88 34.85
C SER A 494 -4.43 -2.40 35.01
N LYS A 495 -5.41 -3.11 34.42
CA LYS A 495 -5.48 -4.57 34.42
C LYS A 495 -4.27 -5.20 33.72
N ARG A 496 -3.81 -4.64 32.58
CA ARG A 496 -2.63 -5.12 31.84
C ARG A 496 -1.32 -4.89 32.63
N LEU A 497 -1.22 -3.84 33.45
CA LEU A 497 -0.09 -3.61 34.36
C LEU A 497 -0.03 -4.66 35.46
N GLY A 498 -1.18 -5.20 35.90
CA GLY A 498 -1.27 -6.22 36.94
C GLY A 498 -1.19 -5.65 38.37
N LYS A 499 -1.15 -6.56 39.33
CA LYS A 499 -1.15 -6.25 40.76
C LYS A 499 0.23 -6.45 41.38
N LYS A 500 0.54 -5.65 42.43
CA LYS A 500 1.67 -5.81 43.31
C LYS A 500 1.19 -6.05 44.74
N THR A 501 1.95 -6.79 45.52
CA THR A 501 1.73 -6.96 46.94
C THR A 501 2.13 -5.69 47.68
N ILE A 502 1.26 -5.18 48.53
CA ILE A 502 1.54 -4.05 49.42
C ILE A 502 1.20 -4.45 50.87
N GLU A 503 1.90 -3.84 51.84
CA GLU A 503 1.55 -3.90 53.25
C GLU A 503 0.47 -2.87 53.54
N SER A 504 -0.62 -3.31 54.17
CA SER A 504 -1.68 -2.46 54.66
C SER A 504 -1.63 -2.46 56.18
N ASN A 505 -1.36 -1.30 56.77
CA ASN A 505 -1.33 -1.12 58.21
C ASN A 505 -2.67 -0.52 58.66
N SER A 506 -3.43 -1.26 59.45
CA SER A 506 -4.63 -0.74 60.11
C SER A 506 -4.29 -0.46 61.57
N ILE A 507 -4.54 0.77 62.03
CA ILE A 507 -4.41 1.18 63.40
C ILE A 507 -5.82 1.33 63.97
N SER A 508 -6.16 0.49 64.91
CA SER A 508 -7.40 0.60 65.66
C SER A 508 -7.09 1.22 67.04
N GLN A 509 -7.60 2.43 67.27
CA GLN A 509 -7.47 3.11 68.59
C GLN A 509 -8.81 3.08 69.29
N SER A 510 -8.89 2.41 70.44
CA SER A 510 -10.02 2.59 71.34
C SER A 510 -9.62 3.58 72.46
N VAL A 511 -10.33 4.70 72.50
CA VAL A 511 -10.13 5.72 73.55
C VAL A 511 -11.14 5.43 74.65
N SER A 512 -10.76 4.75 75.74
CA SER A 512 -11.48 4.74 76.97
C SER A 512 -10.74 5.63 77.98
N ARG A 513 -11.43 6.20 78.99
CA ARG A 513 -10.95 7.21 79.94
C ARG A 513 -9.76 6.78 80.75
N LEU A 514 -9.26 5.56 80.67
CA LEU A 514 -8.23 4.99 81.51
C LEU A 514 -7.13 4.15 80.84
N ASP A 515 -7.32 3.76 79.50
CA ASP A 515 -6.32 2.94 78.81
C ASP A 515 -6.17 3.36 77.33
N TYR A 516 -4.95 3.56 76.96
CA TYR A 516 -4.50 3.83 75.59
C TYR A 516 -4.05 2.50 74.96
N ASN A 517 -5.01 1.73 74.41
CA ASN A 517 -4.67 0.50 73.69
C ASN A 517 -4.81 0.70 72.21
N GLY A 518 -3.67 0.79 71.51
CA GLY A 518 -3.61 0.79 70.05
C GLY A 518 -3.21 -0.59 69.55
N ASN A 519 -4.07 -1.24 68.80
CA ASN A 519 -3.76 -2.45 68.07
C ASN A 519 -3.34 -2.07 66.64
N GLN A 520 -2.07 -2.37 66.27
CA GLN A 520 -1.58 -2.27 64.96
C GLN A 520 -1.63 -3.65 64.29
N SER A 521 -2.41 -3.77 63.23
CA SER A 521 -2.47 -4.99 62.39
C SER A 521 -1.84 -4.69 61.03
N THR A 522 -0.88 -5.50 60.62
CA THR A 522 -0.26 -5.46 59.30
C THR A 522 -0.79 -6.64 58.49
N SER A 523 -1.45 -6.37 57.36
CA SER A 523 -1.90 -7.38 56.43
C SER A 523 -1.31 -7.13 55.04
N LEU A 524 -1.07 -8.22 54.27
CA LEU A 524 -0.68 -8.13 52.87
C LEU A 524 -1.96 -8.07 51.99
N MET A 525 -1.94 -7.20 51.03
CA MET A 525 -3.02 -7.09 50.05
C MET A 525 -2.51 -6.81 48.64
N GLY A 526 -3.30 -7.24 47.62
CA GLY A 526 -3.00 -6.94 46.23
C GLY A 526 -3.53 -5.56 45.85
N ARG A 527 -2.66 -4.68 45.35
CA ARG A 527 -3.02 -3.39 44.73
C ARG A 527 -2.58 -3.37 43.30
N GLU A 528 -3.40 -2.80 42.40
CA GLU A 528 -2.97 -2.53 41.04
C GLU A 528 -1.64 -1.73 41.04
N LEU A 529 -0.73 -2.05 40.11
CA LEU A 529 0.55 -1.34 39.96
C LEU A 529 0.32 0.17 39.77
N LEU A 530 -0.69 0.51 38.91
CA LEU A 530 -1.33 1.82 38.82
C LEU A 530 -2.85 1.60 38.80
N THR A 531 -3.61 2.35 39.59
CA THR A 531 -5.08 2.32 39.49
C THR A 531 -5.59 3.02 38.22
N PRO A 532 -6.82 2.80 37.77
CA PRO A 532 -7.38 3.50 36.61
C PRO A 532 -7.31 5.02 36.73
N GLU A 533 -7.50 5.56 37.94
CA GLU A 533 -7.39 6.99 38.23
C GLU A 533 -5.95 7.49 38.07
N GLU A 534 -4.99 6.74 38.57
CA GLU A 534 -3.56 7.04 38.40
C GLU A 534 -3.14 6.98 36.94
N VAL A 535 -3.67 6.03 36.17
CA VAL A 535 -3.44 5.91 34.71
C VAL A 535 -3.96 7.14 33.98
N LYS A 536 -5.17 7.63 34.28
CA LYS A 536 -5.73 8.85 33.67
C LYS A 536 -4.95 10.12 34.01
N GLN A 537 -4.35 10.17 35.20
CA GLN A 537 -3.60 11.32 35.69
C GLN A 537 -2.13 11.33 35.27
N LEU A 538 -1.67 10.36 34.48
CA LEU A 538 -0.31 10.36 33.96
C LEU A 538 -0.07 11.57 33.05
N HIS A 539 0.76 12.51 33.51
CA HIS A 539 1.16 13.67 32.73
C HIS A 539 2.62 13.53 32.30
N PHE A 540 2.91 13.77 31.03
CA PHE A 540 4.26 13.73 30.45
C PHE A 540 5.00 12.40 30.66
N LYS A 541 4.26 11.31 30.84
CA LYS A 541 4.80 9.94 30.95
C LYS A 541 4.15 9.03 29.92
N THR A 542 4.94 8.09 29.44
CA THR A 542 4.53 7.05 28.49
C THR A 542 4.73 5.70 29.16
N ILE A 543 3.72 4.82 29.11
CA ILE A 543 3.86 3.42 29.49
C ILE A 543 4.03 2.60 28.21
N ILE A 544 5.04 1.72 28.20
CA ILE A 544 5.32 0.84 27.06
C ILE A 544 5.25 -0.60 27.55
N PHE A 545 4.50 -1.41 26.84
CA PHE A 545 4.40 -2.85 27.02
C PHE A 545 5.10 -3.52 25.83
N PRO A 546 6.39 -3.80 25.94
CA PRO A 546 7.08 -4.57 24.90
C PRO A 546 6.61 -6.04 24.97
N THR A 547 6.88 -6.82 23.93
CA THR A 547 6.59 -8.26 23.95
C THR A 547 7.56 -9.05 24.87
N ILE A 548 8.69 -8.45 25.22
CA ILE A 548 9.71 -9.04 26.08
C ILE A 548 9.97 -8.15 27.31
N GLY A 549 9.85 -8.72 28.50
CA GLY A 549 10.15 -8.05 29.76
C GLY A 549 8.94 -7.40 30.42
N PHE A 550 9.22 -6.63 31.50
CA PHE A 550 8.20 -5.90 32.25
C PHE A 550 7.81 -4.59 31.57
N PRO A 551 6.62 -4.04 31.86
CA PRO A 551 6.23 -2.72 31.39
C PRO A 551 7.26 -1.65 31.71
N ILE A 552 7.43 -0.67 30.88
CA ILE A 552 8.38 0.43 31.02
C ILE A 552 7.60 1.73 31.16
N ILE A 553 7.96 2.54 32.14
CA ILE A 553 7.46 3.89 32.30
C ILE A 553 8.60 4.89 32.08
N ARG A 554 8.42 5.83 31.16
CA ARG A 554 9.41 6.85 30.85
C ARG A 554 8.77 8.23 30.69
N ASN A 555 9.57 9.29 30.75
CA ASN A 555 9.11 10.62 30.40
C ASN A 555 8.91 10.73 28.87
N THR A 556 7.89 11.47 28.48
CA THR A 556 7.66 11.86 27.09
C THR A 556 8.72 12.86 26.64
N VAL A 557 9.23 12.72 25.42
CA VAL A 557 10.21 13.62 24.82
C VAL A 557 9.66 14.16 23.51
N LEU A 558 9.67 15.47 23.35
CA LEU A 558 9.25 16.13 22.11
C LEU A 558 10.34 15.98 21.03
N TYR A 559 9.95 15.77 19.80
CA TYR A 559 10.84 15.59 18.64
C TYR A 559 11.92 16.67 18.49
N LYS A 560 11.61 17.95 18.84
CA LYS A 560 12.55 19.07 18.75
C LYS A 560 13.78 18.92 19.67
N LYS A 561 13.75 18.00 20.64
CA LYS A 561 14.88 17.74 21.54
C LYS A 561 15.90 16.73 20.99
N PHE A 562 15.60 16.09 19.87
CA PHE A 562 16.51 15.13 19.26
C PHE A 562 17.43 15.83 18.24
N SER A 563 18.73 15.56 18.30
CA SER A 563 19.74 16.15 17.42
C SER A 563 19.58 15.72 15.94
N CYS A 564 18.95 14.58 15.70
CA CYS A 564 18.68 14.07 14.34
C CYS A 564 17.51 14.78 13.65
N TYR A 565 16.67 15.52 14.38
CA TYR A 565 15.56 16.23 13.79
C TYR A 565 16.03 17.45 12.98
N GLN A 566 15.58 17.55 11.76
CA GLN A 566 15.81 18.68 10.86
C GLN A 566 14.44 19.25 10.46
N LYS A 567 14.25 20.55 10.71
CA LYS A 567 13.01 21.23 10.34
C LYS A 567 13.02 21.52 8.84
N GLY A 568 11.91 21.26 8.18
CA GLY A 568 11.67 21.69 6.80
C GLY A 568 10.55 20.92 6.14
N GLU A 569 9.88 21.58 5.23
CA GLU A 569 8.92 21.00 4.30
C GLU A 569 9.54 20.95 2.91
N LEU A 570 9.28 19.88 2.19
CA LEU A 570 9.60 19.80 0.78
C LEU A 570 8.55 20.60 -0.01
N GLU A 571 8.99 21.61 -0.74
CA GLU A 571 8.10 22.37 -1.62
C GLU A 571 7.56 21.45 -2.72
N ARG A 572 6.26 21.55 -2.98
CA ARG A 572 5.57 20.82 -4.04
C ARG A 572 5.13 21.79 -5.12
N ILE A 573 5.35 21.41 -6.38
CA ILE A 573 4.96 22.21 -7.54
C ILE A 573 3.53 21.82 -7.92
N PRO A 574 2.58 22.77 -7.97
CA PRO A 574 1.22 22.46 -8.40
C PRO A 574 1.16 21.97 -9.85
N ILE A 575 0.43 20.89 -10.07
CA ILE A 575 0.15 20.34 -11.39
C ILE A 575 -1.27 20.78 -11.78
N SER A 576 -1.46 21.20 -13.01
CA SER A 576 -2.80 21.51 -13.54
C SER A 576 -3.66 20.24 -13.52
N LEU A 577 -4.86 20.34 -12.96
CA LEU A 577 -5.86 19.28 -13.07
C LEU A 577 -6.32 19.19 -14.53
N LYS A 578 -6.26 18.01 -15.11
CA LYS A 578 -6.65 17.77 -16.50
C LYS A 578 -8.15 17.54 -16.60
N ASP A 579 -8.74 17.97 -17.73
CA ASP A 579 -10.03 17.44 -18.15
C ASP A 579 -9.82 15.98 -18.57
N LEU A 580 -10.48 15.06 -17.88
CA LEU A 580 -10.35 13.62 -18.12
C LEU A 580 -11.42 13.08 -19.06
N SER A 581 -12.28 13.92 -19.64
CA SER A 581 -13.38 13.47 -20.50
C SER A 581 -12.90 12.62 -21.67
N TYR A 582 -11.71 12.89 -22.21
CA TYR A 582 -11.08 12.11 -23.29
C TYR A 582 -10.59 10.73 -22.85
N THR A 583 -10.37 10.52 -21.54
CA THR A 583 -9.91 9.22 -21.00
C THR A 583 -11.07 8.25 -20.75
N TYR A 584 -12.33 8.68 -20.87
CA TYR A 584 -13.45 7.80 -20.60
C TYR A 584 -13.75 6.91 -21.80
N TYR A 585 -14.12 5.66 -21.49
CA TYR A 585 -14.64 4.70 -22.43
C TYR A 585 -16.16 4.62 -22.24
N THR A 586 -16.93 4.55 -23.32
CA THR A 586 -18.41 4.50 -23.26
C THR A 586 -18.97 3.42 -24.18
N VAL A 587 -20.20 2.98 -23.91
CA VAL A 587 -20.89 1.96 -24.73
C VAL A 587 -21.15 2.47 -26.14
N GLU A 588 -21.39 3.78 -26.34
CA GLU A 588 -21.55 4.37 -27.67
C GLU A 588 -20.29 4.21 -28.55
N GLN A 589 -19.10 4.21 -27.94
CA GLN A 589 -17.87 3.94 -28.68
C GLN A 589 -17.80 2.48 -29.17
N ILE A 590 -18.35 1.51 -28.43
CA ILE A 590 -18.55 0.14 -28.92
C ILE A 590 -19.55 0.15 -30.12
N SER A 591 -20.67 0.84 -29.97
CA SER A 591 -21.71 0.96 -31.03
C SER A 591 -21.11 1.49 -32.31
N LYS A 592 -20.40 2.60 -32.28
CA LYS A 592 -19.76 3.20 -33.46
C LYS A 592 -18.82 2.21 -34.15
N ARG A 593 -18.03 1.44 -33.38
CA ARG A 593 -17.11 0.42 -33.94
C ARG A 593 -17.80 -0.77 -34.57
N LEU A 594 -18.84 -1.30 -33.90
CA LEU A 594 -19.62 -2.42 -34.45
C LEU A 594 -20.36 -2.01 -35.76
N LYS A 595 -20.86 -0.78 -35.82
CA LYS A 595 -21.41 -0.23 -37.06
C LYS A 595 -20.34 -0.14 -38.15
N LYS A 596 -19.14 0.34 -37.85
CA LYS A 596 -18.00 0.37 -38.77
C LYS A 596 -17.60 -1.03 -39.26
N GLN A 597 -17.62 -2.05 -38.41
CA GLN A 597 -17.29 -3.44 -38.79
C GLN A 597 -18.36 -4.06 -39.71
N LYS A 598 -19.65 -3.82 -39.44
CA LYS A 598 -20.75 -4.27 -40.30
C LYS A 598 -20.72 -3.59 -41.68
N MET A 599 -20.32 -2.34 -41.70
CA MET A 599 -20.16 -1.59 -42.94
C MET A 599 -18.92 -2.05 -43.76
N LYS A 600 -17.83 -2.52 -43.14
CA LYS A 600 -16.66 -3.13 -43.82
C LYS A 600 -16.96 -4.46 -44.50
N SER A 601 -18.00 -5.16 -44.08
CA SER A 601 -18.45 -6.41 -44.72
C SER A 601 -19.37 -6.19 -45.92
N SER A 602 -19.83 -4.96 -46.19
CA SER A 602 -20.54 -4.54 -47.38
C SER A 602 -19.64 -3.66 -48.26
N SER A 603 -19.45 -4.06 -49.51
CA SER A 603 -18.40 -3.65 -50.47
C SER A 603 -18.34 -2.17 -50.91
N ASP A 604 -18.93 -1.20 -50.20
CA ASP A 604 -18.99 0.21 -50.61
C ASP A 604 -18.29 1.22 -49.67
N LEU A 605 -17.31 0.78 -48.88
CA LEU A 605 -16.89 1.55 -47.67
C LEU A 605 -15.45 2.08 -47.67
N ASN A 606 -14.82 2.27 -48.80
CA ASN A 606 -13.38 2.56 -48.83
C ASN A 606 -12.95 4.04 -48.61
N SER A 607 -13.85 5.03 -48.59
CA SER A 607 -13.40 6.43 -48.45
C SER A 607 -13.68 7.09 -47.12
N GLU A 608 -14.87 6.99 -46.55
CA GLU A 608 -15.19 7.71 -45.29
C GLU A 608 -14.52 7.16 -44.02
N LEU A 609 -14.18 5.87 -44.00
CA LEU A 609 -13.56 5.21 -42.84
C LEU A 609 -12.07 5.46 -42.72
N VAL A 610 -11.41 5.63 -43.85
CA VAL A 610 -10.00 6.02 -43.90
C VAL A 610 -9.87 7.45 -43.37
N ASP A 611 -10.82 8.32 -43.67
CA ASP A 611 -10.81 9.72 -43.27
C ASP A 611 -11.00 9.89 -41.73
N GLU A 612 -11.88 9.11 -41.09
CA GLU A 612 -12.16 9.25 -39.68
C GLU A 612 -11.05 8.62 -38.77
N PHE A 613 -10.48 7.48 -39.20
CA PHE A 613 -9.28 6.89 -38.56
C PHE A 613 -8.06 7.79 -38.76
N TYR A 614 -7.96 8.41 -39.92
CA TYR A 614 -6.95 9.40 -40.25
C TYR A 614 -7.07 10.64 -39.38
N GLU A 615 -8.25 11.14 -39.10
CA GLU A 615 -8.49 12.28 -38.23
C GLU A 615 -8.26 11.93 -36.72
N GLU A 616 -8.66 10.73 -36.26
CA GLU A 616 -8.35 10.29 -34.87
C GLU A 616 -6.84 10.15 -34.62
N MET A 617 -6.10 9.58 -35.57
CA MET A 617 -4.64 9.49 -35.48
C MET A 617 -3.98 10.87 -35.53
N LYS A 618 -4.47 11.77 -36.37
CA LYS A 618 -4.04 13.16 -36.45
C LYS A 618 -4.22 13.90 -35.13
N GLN A 619 -5.34 13.68 -34.44
CA GLN A 619 -5.58 14.25 -33.11
C GLN A 619 -4.56 13.80 -32.06
N SER A 620 -3.98 12.61 -32.22
CA SER A 620 -2.93 12.13 -31.29
C SER A 620 -1.64 12.94 -31.33
N PHE A 621 -1.42 13.72 -32.40
CA PHE A 621 -0.25 14.56 -32.55
C PHE A 621 -0.46 16.03 -32.13
N ILE A 622 -1.69 16.45 -31.79
CA ILE A 622 -2.01 17.87 -31.55
C ILE A 622 -1.06 18.52 -30.53
N GLY A 623 -0.77 17.86 -29.41
CA GLY A 623 0.07 18.42 -28.37
C GLY A 623 1.51 18.71 -28.82
N ILE A 624 2.14 17.75 -29.51
CA ILE A 624 3.51 17.90 -30.00
C ILE A 624 3.57 18.86 -31.21
N VAL A 625 2.55 18.83 -32.05
CA VAL A 625 2.40 19.75 -33.19
C VAL A 625 2.33 21.21 -32.71
N ASP A 626 1.58 21.49 -31.65
CA ASP A 626 1.45 22.84 -31.09
C ASP A 626 2.78 23.32 -30.45
N GLU A 627 3.56 22.42 -29.90
CA GLU A 627 4.89 22.76 -29.36
C GLU A 627 5.91 23.03 -30.47
N VAL A 628 5.93 22.21 -31.50
CA VAL A 628 6.78 22.46 -32.68
C VAL A 628 6.41 23.78 -33.37
N LYS A 629 5.11 24.07 -33.53
CA LYS A 629 4.64 25.35 -34.09
C LYS A 629 5.14 26.56 -33.30
N LYS A 630 5.19 26.47 -31.98
CA LYS A 630 5.72 27.54 -31.11
C LYS A 630 7.21 27.79 -31.33
N ILE A 631 7.96 26.73 -31.67
CA ILE A 631 9.41 26.84 -31.89
C ILE A 631 9.70 27.42 -33.28
N ILE A 632 9.02 26.91 -34.32
CA ILE A 632 9.23 27.41 -35.71
C ILE A 632 8.65 28.82 -35.92
N ASN A 633 7.85 29.32 -34.98
CA ASN A 633 7.29 30.68 -34.93
C ASN A 633 6.78 31.11 -36.32
N ASP A 634 6.75 32.34 -36.73
CA ASP A 634 6.16 32.87 -37.97
C ASP A 634 6.77 32.36 -39.31
N GLN A 635 7.41 31.20 -39.34
CA GLN A 635 7.94 30.60 -40.60
C GLN A 635 6.79 29.95 -41.38
N ASP A 636 6.83 30.05 -42.70
CA ASP A 636 5.90 29.35 -43.60
C ASP A 636 6.17 27.83 -43.51
N TYR A 637 5.17 27.05 -43.18
CA TYR A 637 5.24 25.60 -43.09
C TYR A 637 4.01 24.93 -43.68
N GLU A 638 4.22 23.69 -44.16
CA GLU A 638 3.16 22.76 -44.53
C GLU A 638 3.19 21.58 -43.56
N ILE A 639 2.03 21.07 -43.15
CA ILE A 639 1.89 19.86 -42.34
C ILE A 639 1.18 18.80 -43.14
N ASP A 640 1.79 17.62 -43.21
CA ASP A 640 1.20 16.43 -43.80
C ASP A 640 1.24 15.26 -42.80
N TYR A 641 0.34 14.31 -42.94
CA TYR A 641 0.23 13.14 -42.10
C TYR A 641 0.26 11.84 -42.92
N PRO A 642 1.42 11.47 -43.48
CA PRO A 642 1.55 10.27 -44.28
C PRO A 642 1.36 8.99 -43.47
N LEU A 643 0.69 8.01 -44.08
CA LEU A 643 0.54 6.68 -43.52
C LEU A 643 1.53 5.74 -44.22
N LEU A 644 2.57 5.30 -43.50
CA LEU A 644 3.60 4.40 -44.01
C LEU A 644 3.61 3.11 -43.17
N ASN A 645 3.47 1.97 -43.82
CA ASN A 645 3.47 0.65 -43.11
C ASN A 645 2.46 0.52 -41.99
N GLY A 646 1.28 1.18 -42.08
CA GLY A 646 0.25 1.16 -41.05
C GLY A 646 0.49 2.12 -39.88
N MET A 647 1.57 2.88 -39.88
CA MET A 647 1.88 3.93 -38.90
C MET A 647 1.66 5.31 -39.53
N MET A 648 1.09 6.23 -38.75
CA MET A 648 0.98 7.63 -39.15
C MET A 648 2.18 8.42 -38.64
N TYR A 649 2.69 9.24 -39.51
CA TYR A 649 3.72 10.23 -39.23
C TYR A 649 3.13 11.63 -39.30
N CYS A 650 3.70 12.57 -38.60
CA CYS A 650 3.39 13.99 -38.76
C CYS A 650 4.63 14.66 -39.34
N ASN A 651 4.56 15.09 -40.59
CA ASN A 651 5.66 15.74 -41.27
C ASN A 651 5.41 17.24 -41.35
N PHE A 652 6.37 18.04 -40.84
CA PHE A 652 6.40 19.47 -41.09
C PHE A 652 7.41 19.74 -42.19
N LYS A 653 6.99 20.44 -43.20
CA LYS A 653 7.89 20.99 -44.23
C LYS A 653 7.98 22.48 -44.01
N VAL A 654 9.10 22.94 -43.48
CA VAL A 654 9.36 24.35 -43.25
C VAL A 654 10.07 24.90 -44.47
N ASN A 655 9.53 25.94 -45.08
CA ASN A 655 10.03 26.52 -46.31
C ASN A 655 11.39 27.27 -46.17
N ASN A 656 11.96 27.32 -44.98
CA ASN A 656 13.29 27.85 -44.69
C ASN A 656 14.12 26.85 -43.91
N LEU A 657 15.44 27.02 -43.90
CA LEU A 657 16.33 26.26 -43.01
C LEU A 657 16.07 26.67 -41.56
N LEU A 658 15.88 25.68 -40.69
CA LEU A 658 15.81 25.92 -39.24
C LEU A 658 17.14 26.45 -38.72
N SER A 659 17.12 27.33 -37.74
CA SER A 659 18.31 27.71 -37.01
C SER A 659 18.82 26.55 -36.15
N GLY A 660 20.11 26.48 -35.88
CA GLY A 660 20.67 25.45 -35.01
C GLY A 660 20.03 25.43 -33.63
N ASP A 661 19.65 26.59 -33.10
CA ASP A 661 18.95 26.74 -31.80
C ASP A 661 17.53 26.18 -31.88
N ASP A 662 16.81 26.31 -32.99
CA ASP A 662 15.47 25.77 -33.16
C ASP A 662 15.50 24.24 -33.36
N GLU A 663 16.50 23.73 -34.08
CA GLU A 663 16.74 22.29 -34.19
C GLU A 663 16.98 21.64 -32.83
N ASP A 664 17.82 22.24 -32.00
CA ASP A 664 18.11 21.71 -30.67
C ASP A 664 16.88 21.74 -29.77
N ARG A 665 16.10 22.81 -29.79
CA ARG A 665 14.82 22.92 -29.06
C ARG A 665 13.79 21.90 -29.53
N ILE A 666 13.69 21.61 -30.83
CA ILE A 666 12.81 20.59 -31.36
C ILE A 666 13.28 19.19 -30.95
N LYS A 667 14.61 18.94 -30.97
CA LYS A 667 15.15 17.66 -30.48
C LYS A 667 14.94 17.45 -28.99
N GLU A 668 14.89 18.50 -28.19
CA GLU A 668 14.52 18.42 -26.76
C GLU A 668 13.08 17.98 -26.51
N LEU A 669 12.18 18.06 -27.51
CA LEU A 669 10.82 17.52 -27.42
C LEU A 669 10.76 16.00 -27.55
N ILE A 670 11.88 15.32 -27.88
CA ILE A 670 11.96 13.86 -27.90
C ILE A 670 11.70 13.35 -26.48
N ASN A 671 10.69 12.52 -26.35
CA ASN A 671 10.32 11.91 -25.07
C ASN A 671 9.94 10.42 -25.27
N ASP A 672 9.42 9.79 -24.23
CA ASP A 672 9.03 8.37 -24.28
C ASP A 672 7.88 8.09 -25.27
N ASN A 673 7.13 9.11 -25.68
CA ASN A 673 5.95 8.96 -26.55
C ASN A 673 6.23 9.26 -28.02
N TYR A 674 7.23 10.11 -28.33
CA TYR A 674 7.49 10.56 -29.70
C TYR A 674 8.97 10.45 -30.06
N HIS A 675 9.23 10.12 -31.30
CA HIS A 675 10.54 10.22 -31.94
C HIS A 675 10.47 11.31 -33.00
N ILE A 676 11.50 12.15 -33.07
CA ILE A 676 11.56 13.29 -33.99
C ILE A 676 12.84 13.18 -34.79
N GLU A 677 12.73 13.20 -36.11
CA GLU A 677 13.83 13.24 -37.06
C GLU A 677 13.78 14.57 -37.82
N ILE A 678 14.89 15.23 -37.98
CA ILE A 678 14.98 16.49 -38.72
C ILE A 678 15.92 16.26 -39.91
N GLU A 679 15.41 16.48 -41.12
CA GLU A 679 16.16 16.43 -42.35
C GLU A 679 16.30 17.83 -42.94
N LEU A 680 17.54 18.26 -43.24
CA LEU A 680 17.82 19.55 -43.80
C LEU A 680 18.11 19.41 -45.33
N PHE A 681 17.35 20.13 -46.12
CA PHE A 681 17.52 20.22 -47.55
C PHE A 681 18.10 21.58 -47.94
N ASN A 682 18.53 21.78 -49.19
CA ASN A 682 19.21 23.01 -49.63
C ASN A 682 18.43 24.32 -49.36
N ASN A 683 17.09 24.29 -49.25
CA ASN A 683 16.27 25.48 -49.00
C ASN A 683 15.10 25.24 -48.05
N CYS A 684 14.96 24.07 -47.45
CA CYS A 684 13.88 23.76 -46.52
C CYS A 684 14.32 22.74 -45.47
N SER A 685 13.56 22.65 -44.38
CA SER A 685 13.76 21.63 -43.36
C SER A 685 12.49 20.77 -43.26
N GLU A 686 12.66 19.46 -43.10
CA GLU A 686 11.60 18.52 -42.85
C GLU A 686 11.73 17.95 -41.43
N ILE A 687 10.66 18.04 -40.65
CA ILE A 687 10.56 17.50 -39.28
C ILE A 687 9.59 16.35 -39.31
N ASN A 688 10.11 15.15 -39.13
CA ASN A 688 9.32 13.91 -39.13
C ASN A 688 9.08 13.47 -37.69
N ILE A 689 7.83 13.48 -37.27
CA ILE A 689 7.42 13.06 -35.93
C ILE A 689 6.66 11.75 -36.04
N HIS A 690 7.08 10.72 -35.33
CA HIS A 690 6.33 9.48 -35.18
C HIS A 690 6.17 9.09 -33.72
N LYS A 691 5.04 8.50 -33.43
CA LYS A 691 4.71 8.04 -32.09
C LYS A 691 5.44 6.72 -31.82
N LYS A 692 6.16 6.63 -30.72
CA LYS A 692 6.73 5.36 -30.26
C LYS A 692 5.57 4.42 -29.85
N ILE A 693 5.58 3.20 -30.36
CA ILE A 693 4.59 2.16 -30.08
C ILE A 693 4.96 1.43 -28.80
#